data_6a90a43a46a86afadbe9d342f5fceb95
#
_entry.id   6a90a43a46a86afadbe9d342f5fceb95
#
_cell.length_a   1.000
_cell.length_b   1.000
_cell.length_c   1.000
_cell.angle_alpha   90.00
_cell.angle_beta   90.00
_cell.angle_gamma   90.00
#
_symmetry.space_group_name_H-M   'P 1'
#
loop_
_entity.id
_entity.type
_entity.pdbx_description
1 polymer ?
#
loop_
_entity_poly.entity_id
_entity_poly.type
_entity_poly.pdbx_seq_one_letter_code
_entity_poly.pdbx_strand_id
1 'polypeptide(L)'
;MTTPCLKSIDATLSYSNAAGRVRALAGVAASLMLVGMAGAAPAAALASVAVAAAAAAESAQVAANSAWSPATALPIDSRVVMGELPNGMKYVVMKHANPPGRVAVWMHISSGSLNETDPQRGLAHYLEHLAFNGSENFPPGTVIDFFQSLGLRFGQHQNAFTSFDQTVYQLALPDNSVEKLDKALLFFADVNGRLLLDPKEIDEERQVIMEEKASRKSAGQRLNEAVLKRMAPGSIVGERLPIGVDETILGAQRELFAAYYNMYYTPANSTVIAVGDMEPAVMIERITAAFAALPSRGAAPADQDAKVTAYTEPFGVVVTDAEMTRASLSVQHLGPARGPSLTEGELRRDLMELIGSGAFNRRVQDKVARGEMAVLGAGASAGDQFGAIRVAGVRSASEPSKWREALTQTVTELQRARVHGFLDKEVETAKTELLASFEQGAKSEATLPAQAYLNRINSAIADREPIMSSTQLYELAKMLITTITTSDVSETFKTEMDLSKFMVAAQLPAMLPDGSAIPTEAELVALVKETFAKPVEAMQARATATALMEKAPQAGKVAESLVHEATGVMSAWLSNGVRFHHRAMDYRRNQAQVSITLYGGDMTETAANRGITGAAGSAWATAATSKLSSTDILDLMAGVKVEVGGGQIDSGLVLAISGDPADMETGFKLANLLLTDPFIEPPSFEKWKISNLQALAARDRNPASMLGSLIRETSMPEGDARFARLTEANIMAISRDAAQARLLELVRTSPIEVSIVGDISREKAQELAEKYLGSLPARERVSKDTMRVARTLPKPMEARSVLLPVATGTPIAASRVQFYGPDANNLPDSRSMQMSAQIITSRMIHRLREELQLVYSISAGSSPATVYSGYGVFGAGSTTQPGKTDQLAAEITSVFDEYAKNGPTEEEVEVAKKQFANTMEESMREPAFWSGRLSGMTFANVTIDDVLSAPAAMQSMSASSLKETFARYWGEGKPGVIITTPAGMELLPEAMAPGAANEEVPKPEAPKAEAPKTGPTN
;
A
#
# COMPACT_ATOMS: atom_id res chain seq x y z
N MET A 1 -6.01 -12.55 14.39
CA MET A 1 -5.21 -11.44 13.90
C MET A 1 -5.61 -11.14 12.51
N THR A 2 -6.33 -10.10 12.35
CA THR A 2 -6.68 -9.58 11.03
C THR A 2 -5.43 -9.02 10.39
N THR A 3 -4.97 -9.68 9.37
CA THR A 3 -3.95 -9.13 8.47
C THR A 3 -4.59 -7.97 7.71
N PRO A 4 -4.07 -6.76 7.76
CA PRO A 4 -4.47 -5.72 6.82
C PRO A 4 -3.65 -5.93 5.54
N CYS A 5 -4.06 -6.86 4.72
CA CYS A 5 -3.36 -7.13 3.47
C CYS A 5 -4.35 -7.34 2.33
N LEU A 6 -5.17 -6.34 2.05
CA LEU A 6 -5.98 -6.27 0.82
C LEU A 6 -6.47 -4.84 0.52
N LYS A 7 -5.75 -3.80 0.94
CA LYS A 7 -6.09 -2.42 0.59
C LYS A 7 -4.99 -1.62 -0.11
N SER A 8 -3.95 -2.26 -0.65
CA SER A 8 -2.83 -1.51 -1.22
C SER A 8 -2.59 -1.69 -2.72
N ILE A 9 -3.44 -2.39 -3.47
CA ILE A 9 -3.17 -2.61 -4.90
C ILE A 9 -3.92 -1.65 -5.82
N ASP A 10 -5.07 -1.14 -5.44
CA ASP A 10 -5.84 -0.21 -6.29
C ASP A 10 -5.42 1.27 -6.21
N ALA A 11 -4.54 1.64 -5.29
CA ALA A 11 -4.09 3.03 -5.14
C ALA A 11 -2.78 3.35 -5.89
N THR A 12 -2.07 2.36 -6.42
CA THR A 12 -0.70 2.55 -6.90
C THR A 12 -0.56 2.98 -8.35
N LEU A 13 -1.61 2.97 -9.15
CA LEU A 13 -1.55 3.46 -10.53
C LEU A 13 -2.05 4.90 -10.73
N SER A 14 -2.65 5.52 -9.73
CA SER A 14 -3.17 6.88 -9.87
C SER A 14 -2.30 7.98 -9.24
N TYR A 15 -1.25 7.65 -8.51
CA TYR A 15 -0.39 8.64 -7.83
C TYR A 15 1.12 8.39 -7.96
N SER A 16 1.54 7.45 -8.77
CA SER A 16 2.97 7.29 -9.01
C SER A 16 3.45 8.28 -10.05
N ASN A 17 4.51 8.97 -9.74
CA ASN A 17 5.52 9.49 -10.64
C ASN A 17 5.66 10.98 -10.90
N ALA A 18 4.98 11.87 -10.19
CA ALA A 18 5.52 13.22 -10.11
C ALA A 18 6.72 13.32 -9.13
N ALA A 19 6.87 12.33 -8.28
CA ALA A 19 7.94 12.21 -7.30
C ALA A 19 9.00 11.15 -7.66
N GLY A 20 9.02 10.62 -8.89
CA GLY A 20 9.96 9.57 -9.29
C GLY A 20 11.40 9.95 -9.00
N ARG A 21 11.79 11.17 -9.32
CA ARG A 21 13.15 11.65 -9.12
C ARG A 21 13.52 11.93 -7.68
N VAL A 22 12.60 12.46 -6.92
CA VAL A 22 12.79 12.64 -5.48
C VAL A 22 12.36 11.41 -4.69
N ARG A 23 11.67 10.44 -5.30
CA ARG A 23 11.39 9.14 -4.67
C ARG A 23 12.60 8.21 -4.65
N ALA A 24 13.51 8.27 -5.60
CA ALA A 24 14.82 7.64 -5.42
C ALA A 24 15.57 8.30 -4.26
N LEU A 25 15.46 9.60 -4.14
CA LEU A 25 16.02 10.40 -3.04
C LEU A 25 15.11 10.41 -1.79
N ALA A 26 13.79 10.31 -1.93
CA ALA A 26 12.78 10.35 -0.89
C ALA A 26 12.01 9.03 -0.71
N GLY A 27 12.43 7.95 -1.32
CA GLY A 27 11.82 6.63 -1.14
C GLY A 27 11.75 6.17 0.33
N VAL A 28 12.54 6.80 1.19
CA VAL A 28 12.48 6.69 2.65
C VAL A 28 11.50 7.70 3.26
N ALA A 29 11.25 8.83 2.61
CA ALA A 29 10.39 9.89 3.14
C ALA A 29 8.92 9.73 2.73
N ALA A 30 8.62 9.13 1.58
CA ALA A 30 7.24 8.99 1.10
C ALA A 30 6.42 7.89 1.80
N SER A 31 7.07 6.92 2.47
CA SER A 31 6.40 6.02 3.41
C SER A 31 6.07 6.68 4.75
N LEU A 32 6.52 7.92 4.96
CA LEU A 32 6.40 8.69 6.20
C LEU A 32 5.57 9.98 6.04
N MET A 33 5.14 10.35 4.82
CA MET A 33 4.33 11.57 4.61
C MET A 33 2.84 11.41 4.93
N LEU A 34 2.52 10.65 5.92
CA LEU A 34 1.24 10.71 6.63
C LEU A 34 1.53 11.03 8.09
N VAL A 35 2.35 12.10 8.37
CA VAL A 35 2.53 12.45 9.77
C VAL A 35 3.32 13.72 10.02
N GLY A 36 2.75 14.62 10.67
CA GLY A 36 3.22 15.77 11.22
C GLY A 36 3.81 15.91 12.56
N MET A 37 4.24 16.58 13.55
CA MET A 37 4.17 17.91 14.07
C MET A 37 4.70 18.12 15.46
N ALA A 38 4.91 19.18 15.93
CA ALA A 38 5.07 20.42 16.60
C ALA A 38 6.11 20.41 17.72
N GLY A 39 6.49 21.36 18.33
CA GLY A 39 6.34 22.74 18.68
C GLY A 39 7.20 23.09 19.92
N ALA A 40 7.56 24.33 20.09
CA ALA A 40 8.23 24.82 21.29
C ALA A 40 7.72 26.20 21.71
N ALA A 41 7.73 26.51 22.96
CA ALA A 41 7.08 27.62 23.62
C ALA A 41 8.07 28.68 24.19
N PRO A 42 7.60 29.82 24.78
CA PRO A 42 8.08 31.14 24.46
C PRO A 42 8.86 31.85 25.57
N ALA A 43 9.66 32.81 25.21
CA ALA A 43 10.12 33.84 26.16
C ALA A 43 10.37 35.18 25.46
N ALA A 44 9.68 36.20 25.95
CA ALA A 44 9.99 37.60 25.96
C ALA A 44 9.91 38.44 24.66
N ALA A 45 8.83 39.18 24.57
CA ALA A 45 8.42 40.14 23.53
C ALA A 45 9.18 41.51 23.51
N LEU A 46 10.44 41.56 23.84
CA LEU A 46 11.28 42.79 23.73
C LEU A 46 12.63 42.55 23.07
N ALA A 47 12.90 41.31 22.64
CA ALA A 47 14.11 40.95 21.86
C ALA A 47 13.81 40.77 20.36
N SER A 48 12.56 40.85 19.94
CA SER A 48 12.12 40.36 18.62
C SER A 48 12.61 41.20 17.42
N VAL A 49 12.92 42.49 17.59
CA VAL A 49 13.43 43.31 16.48
C VAL A 49 14.94 43.11 16.30
N ALA A 50 15.69 42.94 17.37
CA ALA A 50 17.12 42.68 17.30
C ALA A 50 17.44 41.23 16.88
N VAL A 51 16.61 40.26 17.28
CA VAL A 51 16.76 38.84 16.88
C VAL A 51 16.35 38.64 15.42
N ALA A 52 15.31 39.33 14.92
CA ALA A 52 14.94 39.28 13.51
C ALA A 52 16.00 39.93 12.60
N ALA A 53 16.63 41.01 13.03
CA ALA A 53 17.74 41.64 12.31
C ALA A 53 19.03 40.79 12.41
N ALA A 54 19.29 40.15 13.54
CA ALA A 54 20.43 39.25 13.70
C ALA A 54 20.20 37.93 12.90
N ALA A 55 18.99 37.37 12.90
CA ALA A 55 18.64 36.19 12.10
C ALA A 55 18.67 36.51 10.59
N ALA A 56 18.24 37.69 10.17
CA ALA A 56 18.36 38.13 8.78
C ALA A 56 19.82 38.41 8.38
N ALA A 57 20.64 38.93 9.30
CA ALA A 57 22.08 39.11 9.08
C ALA A 57 22.82 37.75 9.11
N GLU A 58 22.44 36.84 9.97
CA GLU A 58 22.98 35.46 10.06
C GLU A 58 22.58 34.64 8.86
N SER A 59 21.33 34.73 8.38
CA SER A 59 20.89 34.11 7.13
C SER A 59 21.55 34.68 5.88
N ALA A 60 21.77 36.01 5.85
CA ALA A 60 22.54 36.68 4.78
C ALA A 60 24.02 36.27 4.82
N GLN A 61 24.59 36.06 6.02
CA GLN A 61 25.98 35.65 6.19
C GLN A 61 26.16 34.14 5.90
N VAL A 62 25.18 33.32 6.23
CA VAL A 62 25.11 31.88 5.85
C VAL A 62 24.94 31.76 4.34
N ALA A 63 24.11 32.57 3.70
CA ALA A 63 23.97 32.63 2.25
C ALA A 63 25.27 33.09 1.54
N ALA A 64 26.04 33.96 2.15
CA ALA A 64 27.33 34.41 1.59
C ALA A 64 28.48 33.40 1.79
N ASN A 65 28.29 32.43 2.72
CA ASN A 65 29.27 31.38 3.02
C ASN A 65 28.80 29.97 2.54
N SER A 66 27.67 29.86 1.82
CA SER A 66 27.23 28.58 1.27
C SER A 66 28.18 28.12 0.17
N ALA A 67 28.89 27.08 0.44
CA ALA A 67 29.87 26.46 -0.48
C ALA A 67 29.25 25.68 -1.64
N TRP A 68 27.90 25.75 -1.85
CA TRP A 68 27.25 25.05 -2.95
C TRP A 68 27.52 25.68 -4.31
N SER A 69 27.57 24.87 -5.35
CA SER A 69 27.71 25.35 -6.73
C SER A 69 26.77 24.55 -7.64
N PRO A 70 26.08 25.21 -8.58
CA PRO A 70 25.18 24.51 -9.51
C PRO A 70 25.84 23.35 -10.28
N ALA A 71 27.15 23.41 -10.48
CA ALA A 71 27.90 22.40 -11.22
C ALA A 71 28.51 21.29 -10.32
N THR A 72 28.41 21.41 -9.00
CA THR A 72 28.92 20.36 -8.09
C THR A 72 28.12 19.08 -8.28
N ALA A 73 28.81 17.98 -8.55
CA ALA A 73 28.19 16.67 -8.68
C ALA A 73 27.61 16.18 -7.35
N LEU A 74 26.43 15.54 -7.40
CA LEU A 74 25.83 14.91 -6.23
C LEU A 74 26.71 13.74 -5.73
N PRO A 75 26.84 13.56 -4.40
CA PRO A 75 27.70 12.51 -3.84
C PRO A 75 27.06 11.12 -3.98
N ILE A 76 27.92 10.12 -4.00
CA ILE A 76 27.50 8.73 -3.87
C ILE A 76 27.70 8.27 -2.42
N ASP A 77 26.80 7.44 -1.92
CA ASP A 77 26.90 6.83 -0.59
C ASP A 77 28.17 5.98 -0.49
N SER A 78 29.09 6.36 0.39
CA SER A 78 30.37 5.68 0.56
C SER A 78 30.28 4.24 1.05
N ARG A 79 29.11 3.81 1.53
CA ARG A 79 28.84 2.42 1.94
C ARG A 79 28.57 1.51 0.74
N VAL A 80 28.24 2.09 -0.41
CA VAL A 80 27.92 1.37 -1.63
C VAL A 80 29.21 1.11 -2.41
N VAL A 81 29.44 -0.16 -2.77
CA VAL A 81 30.55 -0.57 -3.64
C VAL A 81 29.96 -0.97 -5.00
N MET A 82 30.39 -0.27 -6.04
CA MET A 82 29.92 -0.51 -7.41
C MET A 82 31.08 -0.96 -8.29
N GLY A 83 30.78 -1.78 -9.30
CA GLY A 83 31.75 -2.19 -10.28
C GLY A 83 31.10 -2.89 -11.48
N GLU A 84 31.98 -3.31 -12.40
CA GLU A 84 31.59 -3.99 -13.63
C GLU A 84 32.50 -5.19 -13.85
N LEU A 85 31.92 -6.32 -14.26
CA LEU A 85 32.66 -7.52 -14.63
C LEU A 85 33.19 -7.42 -16.11
N PRO A 86 34.19 -8.21 -16.50
CA PRO A 86 34.74 -8.14 -17.86
C PRO A 86 33.74 -8.39 -19.00
N ASN A 87 32.63 -9.04 -18.73
CA ASN A 87 31.55 -9.27 -19.68
C ASN A 87 30.50 -8.16 -19.75
N GLY A 88 30.68 -7.08 -18.97
CA GLY A 88 29.78 -5.92 -18.90
C GLY A 88 28.74 -5.98 -17.80
N MET A 89 28.63 -7.08 -17.04
CA MET A 89 27.68 -7.18 -15.91
C MET A 89 28.05 -6.17 -14.80
N LYS A 90 27.12 -5.34 -14.44
CA LYS A 90 27.30 -4.38 -13.34
C LYS A 90 26.90 -5.01 -11.99
N TYR A 91 27.51 -4.53 -10.93
CA TYR A 91 27.10 -4.89 -9.59
C TYR A 91 27.11 -3.69 -8.64
N VAL A 92 26.20 -3.74 -7.68
CA VAL A 92 26.10 -2.78 -6.57
C VAL A 92 25.94 -3.58 -5.30
N VAL A 93 26.90 -3.45 -4.37
CA VAL A 93 26.87 -4.20 -3.11
C VAL A 93 26.98 -3.26 -1.93
N MET A 94 26.28 -3.60 -0.84
CA MET A 94 26.30 -2.82 0.37
C MET A 94 26.20 -3.73 1.60
N LYS A 95 27.15 -3.60 2.56
CA LYS A 95 27.02 -4.26 3.86
C LYS A 95 25.99 -3.53 4.70
N HIS A 96 24.96 -4.26 5.16
CA HIS A 96 23.92 -3.73 6.01
C HIS A 96 23.30 -4.83 6.87
N ALA A 97 23.47 -4.75 8.20
CA ALA A 97 23.06 -5.80 9.14
C ALA A 97 21.64 -5.58 9.70
N ASN A 98 20.69 -5.18 8.86
CA ASN A 98 19.29 -5.09 9.28
C ASN A 98 18.35 -5.66 8.21
N PRO A 99 17.77 -6.85 8.42
CA PRO A 99 17.94 -7.72 9.61
C PRO A 99 19.35 -8.34 9.69
N PRO A 100 19.90 -8.55 10.91
CA PRO A 100 21.21 -9.16 11.08
C PRO A 100 21.18 -10.61 10.61
N GLY A 101 22.33 -11.08 10.08
CA GLY A 101 22.50 -12.44 9.59
C GLY A 101 21.73 -12.75 8.31
N ARG A 102 21.29 -11.75 7.53
CA ARG A 102 20.54 -11.95 6.28
C ARG A 102 21.13 -11.17 5.11
N VAL A 103 20.86 -11.66 3.90
CA VAL A 103 21.22 -11.01 2.62
C VAL A 103 20.02 -11.04 1.70
N ALA A 104 19.81 -9.94 0.98
CA ALA A 104 18.84 -9.89 -0.10
C ALA A 104 19.55 -9.49 -1.41
N VAL A 105 19.14 -10.11 -2.50
CA VAL A 105 19.78 -9.93 -3.83
C VAL A 105 18.68 -9.66 -4.85
N TRP A 106 18.91 -8.61 -5.66
CA TRP A 106 18.06 -8.27 -6.80
C TRP A 106 18.87 -8.33 -8.09
N MET A 107 18.22 -8.67 -9.17
CA MET A 107 18.76 -8.50 -10.51
C MET A 107 17.86 -7.54 -11.30
N HIS A 108 18.43 -6.40 -11.65
CA HIS A 108 17.82 -5.37 -12.47
C HIS A 108 18.20 -5.59 -13.93
N ILE A 109 17.23 -5.70 -14.81
CA ILE A 109 17.38 -5.65 -16.26
C ILE A 109 16.90 -4.28 -16.72
N SER A 110 17.76 -3.48 -17.38
CA SER A 110 17.41 -2.15 -17.88
C SER A 110 16.58 -2.26 -19.17
N SER A 111 15.48 -2.97 -19.09
CA SER A 111 14.53 -3.17 -20.18
C SER A 111 13.15 -3.53 -19.62
N GLY A 112 12.13 -2.86 -20.15
CA GLY A 112 10.74 -3.08 -19.84
C GLY A 112 9.87 -3.01 -21.09
N SER A 113 8.59 -2.70 -20.93
CA SER A 113 7.64 -2.71 -22.04
C SER A 113 7.88 -1.61 -23.08
N LEU A 114 8.55 -0.50 -22.76
CA LEU A 114 8.94 0.51 -23.74
C LEU A 114 9.98 -0.02 -24.75
N ASN A 115 10.72 -1.07 -24.42
CA ASN A 115 11.70 -1.68 -25.29
C ASN A 115 11.09 -2.68 -26.30
N GLU A 116 9.79 -2.95 -26.21
CA GLU A 116 9.09 -3.88 -27.09
C GLU A 116 8.81 -3.27 -28.46
N THR A 117 8.85 -4.11 -29.50
CA THR A 117 8.27 -3.79 -30.83
C THR A 117 6.77 -4.03 -30.83
N ASP A 118 6.05 -3.59 -31.86
CA ASP A 118 4.60 -3.81 -31.95
C ASP A 118 4.17 -5.28 -31.84
N PRO A 119 4.86 -6.27 -32.47
CA PRO A 119 4.55 -7.68 -32.27
C PRO A 119 4.94 -8.25 -30.89
N GLN A 120 5.69 -7.49 -30.09
CA GLN A 120 6.22 -7.95 -28.80
C GLN A 120 5.47 -7.38 -27.58
N ARG A 121 4.37 -6.64 -27.77
CA ARG A 121 3.65 -5.96 -26.70
C ARG A 121 3.20 -6.90 -25.59
N GLY A 122 3.82 -6.82 -24.41
CA GLY A 122 3.62 -7.65 -23.23
C GLY A 122 4.64 -8.77 -23.05
N LEU A 123 5.62 -8.93 -23.95
CA LEU A 123 6.63 -9.98 -23.82
C LEU A 123 7.63 -9.72 -22.70
N ALA A 124 7.89 -8.47 -22.34
CA ALA A 124 8.76 -8.14 -21.21
C ALA A 124 8.20 -8.75 -19.90
N HIS A 125 6.91 -8.54 -19.65
CA HIS A 125 6.21 -9.09 -18.49
C HIS A 125 6.03 -10.61 -18.60
N TYR A 126 5.69 -11.11 -19.77
CA TYR A 126 5.55 -12.54 -19.98
C TYR A 126 6.87 -13.29 -19.76
N LEU A 127 7.99 -12.72 -20.20
CA LEU A 127 9.31 -13.28 -19.97
C LEU A 127 9.70 -13.26 -18.49
N GLU A 128 9.22 -12.27 -17.73
CA GLU A 128 9.35 -12.25 -16.27
C GLU A 128 8.74 -13.51 -15.63
N HIS A 129 7.54 -13.94 -16.06
CA HIS A 129 6.92 -15.19 -15.62
C HIS A 129 7.73 -16.41 -16.05
N LEU A 130 8.14 -16.46 -17.32
CA LEU A 130 8.90 -17.60 -17.87
C LEU A 130 10.26 -17.78 -17.20
N ALA A 131 10.80 -16.77 -16.53
CA ALA A 131 12.02 -16.90 -15.75
C ALA A 131 11.89 -17.88 -14.57
N PHE A 132 10.65 -18.13 -14.10
CA PHE A 132 10.36 -19.11 -13.07
C PHE A 132 9.92 -20.48 -13.63
N ASN A 133 9.70 -20.58 -14.96
CA ASN A 133 9.16 -21.75 -15.64
C ASN A 133 10.22 -22.57 -16.38
N GLY A 134 11.49 -22.44 -16.00
CA GLY A 134 12.55 -23.34 -16.45
C GLY A 134 13.79 -22.67 -17.01
N SER A 135 14.91 -23.10 -16.48
CA SER A 135 16.24 -22.73 -16.91
C SER A 135 17.18 -23.94 -16.94
N GLU A 136 18.42 -23.74 -17.36
CA GLU A 136 19.42 -24.81 -17.47
C GLU A 136 19.64 -25.56 -16.14
N ASN A 137 19.68 -24.85 -15.00
CA ASN A 137 19.94 -25.45 -13.69
C ASN A 137 18.67 -25.63 -12.85
N PHE A 138 17.55 -25.08 -13.26
CA PHE A 138 16.25 -25.20 -12.59
C PHE A 138 15.18 -25.63 -13.61
N PRO A 139 14.92 -26.94 -13.74
CA PRO A 139 13.85 -27.43 -14.61
C PRO A 139 12.48 -26.81 -14.31
N PRO A 140 11.53 -26.85 -15.25
CA PRO A 140 10.16 -26.41 -15.02
C PRO A 140 9.56 -26.95 -13.73
N GLY A 141 8.82 -26.11 -12.99
CA GLY A 141 8.16 -26.45 -11.73
C GLY A 141 9.09 -26.60 -10.51
N THR A 142 10.42 -26.41 -10.63
CA THR A 142 11.36 -26.68 -9.53
C THR A 142 11.85 -25.44 -8.78
N VAL A 143 11.83 -24.26 -9.40
CA VAL A 143 12.40 -23.03 -8.83
C VAL A 143 11.64 -22.58 -7.56
N ILE A 144 10.32 -22.57 -7.65
CA ILE A 144 9.48 -22.13 -6.52
C ILE A 144 9.64 -23.08 -5.35
N ASP A 145 9.52 -24.39 -5.58
CA ASP A 145 9.68 -25.41 -4.55
C ASP A 145 11.08 -25.40 -3.93
N PHE A 146 12.10 -25.22 -4.76
CA PHE A 146 13.48 -25.11 -4.27
C PHE A 146 13.62 -23.95 -3.26
N PHE A 147 13.17 -22.74 -3.58
CA PHE A 147 13.28 -21.62 -2.67
C PHE A 147 12.35 -21.76 -1.46
N GLN A 148 11.16 -22.36 -1.61
CA GLN A 148 10.31 -22.69 -0.48
C GLN A 148 10.97 -23.69 0.48
N SER A 149 11.71 -24.67 -0.03
CA SER A 149 12.46 -25.64 0.81
C SER A 149 13.53 -24.97 1.67
N LEU A 150 14.03 -23.79 1.25
CA LEU A 150 14.94 -22.94 2.03
C LEU A 150 14.20 -22.09 3.07
N GLY A 151 12.88 -22.12 3.11
CA GLY A 151 12.04 -21.35 4.01
C GLY A 151 11.60 -19.99 3.44
N LEU A 152 11.77 -19.74 2.15
CA LEU A 152 11.24 -18.54 1.49
C LEU A 152 9.73 -18.74 1.20
N ARG A 153 9.02 -17.62 1.10
CA ARG A 153 7.63 -17.60 0.63
C ARG A 153 7.56 -16.89 -0.71
N PHE A 154 6.89 -17.50 -1.67
CA PHE A 154 6.56 -16.85 -2.93
C PHE A 154 5.72 -15.58 -2.69
N GLY A 155 6.00 -14.52 -3.44
CA GLY A 155 5.36 -13.21 -3.29
C GLY A 155 5.89 -12.35 -2.14
N GLN A 156 6.50 -12.92 -1.10
CA GLN A 156 7.08 -12.17 0.03
C GLN A 156 8.61 -12.11 -0.02
N HIS A 157 9.27 -13.23 -0.23
CA HIS A 157 10.74 -13.34 -0.24
C HIS A 157 11.30 -13.60 -1.62
N GLN A 158 10.47 -14.08 -2.53
CA GLN A 158 10.75 -14.34 -3.93
C GLN A 158 9.68 -13.64 -4.75
N ASN A 159 10.08 -12.68 -5.59
CA ASN A 159 9.18 -11.88 -6.41
C ASN A 159 9.89 -11.37 -7.66
N ALA A 160 9.13 -10.83 -8.61
CA ALA A 160 9.64 -10.05 -9.72
C ALA A 160 8.60 -8.98 -10.11
N PHE A 161 8.99 -8.03 -10.91
CA PHE A 161 8.07 -7.08 -11.54
C PHE A 161 8.64 -6.53 -12.84
N THR A 162 7.74 -6.17 -13.76
CA THR A 162 8.04 -5.47 -15.00
C THR A 162 7.37 -4.11 -15.01
N SER A 163 8.16 -3.08 -15.33
CA SER A 163 7.70 -1.70 -15.57
C SER A 163 7.83 -1.35 -17.06
N PHE A 164 7.64 -0.07 -17.38
CA PHE A 164 7.87 0.44 -18.72
C PHE A 164 9.35 0.40 -19.15
N ASP A 165 10.26 0.56 -18.20
CA ASP A 165 11.69 0.80 -18.39
C ASP A 165 12.61 -0.27 -17.78
N GLN A 166 12.06 -1.16 -16.96
CA GLN A 166 12.83 -2.16 -16.22
C GLN A 166 12.08 -3.45 -15.96
N THR A 167 12.83 -4.55 -15.78
CA THR A 167 12.36 -5.80 -15.19
C THR A 167 13.29 -6.18 -14.04
N VAL A 168 12.73 -6.51 -12.88
CA VAL A 168 13.52 -6.75 -11.66
C VAL A 168 13.11 -8.05 -11.00
N TYR A 169 14.10 -8.91 -10.72
CA TYR A 169 13.95 -10.17 -9.98
C TYR A 169 14.48 -10.01 -8.57
N GLN A 170 13.79 -10.53 -7.58
CA GLN A 170 14.00 -10.24 -6.16
C GLN A 170 14.07 -11.51 -5.32
N LEU A 171 15.13 -11.67 -4.52
CA LEU A 171 15.25 -12.74 -3.52
C LEU A 171 15.72 -12.17 -2.19
N ALA A 172 14.96 -12.44 -1.11
CA ALA A 172 15.34 -12.15 0.26
C ALA A 172 15.70 -13.47 0.97
N LEU A 173 16.97 -13.71 1.18
CA LEU A 173 17.45 -14.98 1.74
C LEU A 173 17.19 -15.07 3.24
N PRO A 174 16.91 -16.27 3.77
CA PRO A 174 16.58 -16.48 5.18
C PRO A 174 17.80 -16.33 6.09
N ASP A 175 19.00 -16.40 5.54
CA ASP A 175 20.26 -16.14 6.23
C ASP A 175 21.33 -15.66 5.25
N ASN A 176 22.54 -15.34 5.77
CA ASN A 176 23.68 -14.89 4.99
C ASN A 176 24.69 -16.02 4.65
N SER A 177 24.23 -17.26 4.56
CA SER A 177 25.12 -18.37 4.18
C SER A 177 25.55 -18.23 2.71
N VAL A 178 26.84 -18.49 2.46
CA VAL A 178 27.41 -18.45 1.11
C VAL A 178 26.69 -19.43 0.17
N GLU A 179 26.33 -20.60 0.67
CA GLU A 179 25.61 -21.63 -0.12
C GLU A 179 24.29 -21.12 -0.67
N LYS A 180 23.47 -20.43 0.15
CA LYS A 180 22.18 -19.90 -0.30
C LYS A 180 22.34 -18.70 -1.22
N LEU A 181 23.36 -17.86 -0.95
CA LEU A 181 23.72 -16.78 -1.86
C LEU A 181 24.14 -17.33 -3.23
N ASP A 182 24.99 -18.36 -3.26
CA ASP A 182 25.41 -18.99 -4.52
C ASP A 182 24.23 -19.55 -5.31
N LYS A 183 23.23 -20.14 -4.64
CA LYS A 183 22.01 -20.64 -5.29
C LYS A 183 21.15 -19.51 -5.86
N ALA A 184 20.99 -18.41 -5.12
CA ALA A 184 20.28 -17.23 -5.59
C ALA A 184 20.97 -16.60 -6.82
N LEU A 185 22.30 -16.48 -6.77
CA LEU A 185 23.09 -15.94 -7.88
C LEU A 185 23.10 -16.88 -9.08
N LEU A 186 23.10 -18.20 -8.87
CA LEU A 186 22.95 -19.18 -9.95
C LEU A 186 21.61 -19.03 -10.67
N PHE A 187 20.51 -18.87 -9.90
CA PHE A 187 19.19 -18.60 -10.50
C PHE A 187 19.19 -17.32 -11.33
N PHE A 188 19.76 -16.23 -10.81
CA PHE A 188 19.85 -14.98 -11.58
C PHE A 188 20.76 -15.08 -12.80
N ALA A 189 21.85 -15.86 -12.71
CA ALA A 189 22.70 -16.12 -13.86
C ALA A 189 21.95 -16.92 -14.95
N ASP A 190 21.10 -17.85 -14.54
CA ASP A 190 20.23 -18.58 -15.47
C ASP A 190 19.19 -17.66 -16.10
N VAL A 191 18.54 -16.81 -15.31
CA VAL A 191 17.60 -15.80 -15.83
C VAL A 191 18.27 -14.89 -16.85
N ASN A 192 19.52 -14.46 -16.60
CA ASN A 192 20.25 -13.58 -17.52
C ASN A 192 20.69 -14.25 -18.83
N GLY A 193 21.01 -15.54 -18.80
CA GLY A 193 21.69 -16.17 -19.96
C GLY A 193 21.26 -17.57 -20.36
N ARG A 194 20.36 -18.24 -19.59
CA ARG A 194 20.14 -19.69 -19.74
C ARG A 194 18.68 -20.13 -19.59
N LEU A 195 17.72 -19.25 -19.87
CA LEU A 195 16.29 -19.63 -19.90
C LEU A 195 16.03 -20.61 -21.05
N LEU A 196 15.23 -21.65 -20.79
CA LEU A 196 14.88 -22.67 -21.77
C LEU A 196 13.88 -22.15 -22.81
N LEU A 197 12.96 -21.30 -22.41
CA LEU A 197 11.85 -20.81 -23.22
C LEU A 197 11.13 -21.97 -23.90
N ASP A 198 10.77 -22.99 -23.12
CA ASP A 198 10.11 -24.19 -23.63
C ASP A 198 8.74 -23.81 -24.21
N PRO A 199 8.39 -24.21 -25.43
CA PRO A 199 7.08 -23.94 -26.02
C PRO A 199 5.90 -24.40 -25.17
N LYS A 200 6.06 -25.53 -24.46
CA LYS A 200 5.01 -26.06 -23.58
C LYS A 200 4.77 -25.10 -22.39
N GLU A 201 5.84 -24.66 -21.74
CA GLU A 201 5.75 -23.71 -20.62
C GLU A 201 5.20 -22.35 -21.06
N ILE A 202 5.60 -21.89 -22.27
CA ILE A 202 5.01 -20.69 -22.88
C ILE A 202 3.51 -20.85 -23.05
N ASP A 203 3.03 -21.99 -23.56
CA ASP A 203 1.60 -22.20 -23.78
C ASP A 203 0.82 -22.35 -22.47
N GLU A 204 1.39 -23.00 -21.46
CA GLU A 204 0.80 -23.16 -20.14
C GLU A 204 0.68 -21.81 -19.39
N GLU A 205 1.67 -20.92 -19.48
CA GLU A 205 1.66 -19.64 -18.79
C GLU A 205 0.70 -18.59 -19.43
N ARG A 206 0.26 -18.76 -20.69
CA ARG A 206 -0.67 -17.83 -21.37
C ARG A 206 -1.92 -17.55 -20.55
N GLN A 207 -2.54 -18.62 -20.05
CA GLN A 207 -3.79 -18.51 -19.31
C GLN A 207 -3.56 -17.83 -17.95
N VAL A 208 -2.43 -18.08 -17.27
CA VAL A 208 -2.08 -17.44 -16.00
C VAL A 208 -1.97 -15.91 -16.18
N ILE A 209 -1.31 -15.47 -17.25
CA ILE A 209 -1.21 -14.02 -17.55
C ILE A 209 -2.57 -13.42 -17.92
N MET A 210 -3.41 -14.16 -18.65
CA MET A 210 -4.78 -13.72 -18.96
C MET A 210 -5.64 -13.60 -17.70
N GLU A 211 -5.51 -14.51 -16.74
CA GLU A 211 -6.18 -14.43 -15.43
C GLU A 211 -5.66 -13.22 -14.64
N GLU A 212 -4.35 -12.99 -14.65
CA GLU A 212 -3.76 -11.79 -14.03
C GLU A 212 -4.32 -10.52 -14.65
N LYS A 213 -4.31 -10.41 -15.98
CA LYS A 213 -4.87 -9.27 -16.71
C LYS A 213 -6.35 -9.06 -16.39
N ALA A 214 -7.12 -10.14 -16.29
CA ALA A 214 -8.53 -10.09 -15.91
C ALA A 214 -8.68 -9.61 -14.45
N SER A 215 -7.89 -10.16 -13.52
CA SER A 215 -7.95 -9.82 -12.10
C SER A 215 -7.65 -8.35 -11.79
N ARG A 216 -6.84 -7.70 -12.63
CA ARG A 216 -6.48 -6.28 -12.52
C ARG A 216 -7.52 -5.34 -13.13
N LYS A 217 -8.48 -5.83 -13.91
CA LYS A 217 -9.49 -4.97 -14.55
C LYS A 217 -10.42 -4.33 -13.52
N SER A 218 -10.47 -2.99 -13.53
CA SER A 218 -11.41 -2.17 -12.78
C SER A 218 -11.83 -0.98 -13.63
N ALA A 219 -12.93 -0.30 -13.28
CA ALA A 219 -13.35 0.92 -13.97
C ALA A 219 -12.22 1.97 -14.01
N GLY A 220 -11.54 2.18 -12.87
CA GLY A 220 -10.42 3.11 -12.77
C GLY A 220 -9.27 2.75 -13.71
N GLN A 221 -8.93 1.46 -13.83
CA GLN A 221 -7.87 1.02 -14.73
C GLN A 221 -8.27 1.21 -16.19
N ARG A 222 -9.49 0.80 -16.59
CA ARG A 222 -9.99 1.02 -17.98
C ARG A 222 -9.94 2.48 -18.37
N LEU A 223 -10.36 3.38 -17.47
CA LEU A 223 -10.33 4.82 -17.72
C LEU A 223 -8.90 5.37 -17.77
N ASN A 224 -8.00 4.92 -16.89
CA ASN A 224 -6.60 5.33 -16.90
C ASN A 224 -5.87 4.88 -18.17
N GLU A 225 -6.10 3.65 -18.64
CA GLU A 225 -5.57 3.16 -19.92
C GLU A 225 -6.09 4.01 -21.11
N ALA A 226 -7.39 4.34 -21.12
CA ALA A 226 -7.98 5.18 -22.14
C ALA A 226 -7.41 6.60 -22.15
N VAL A 227 -7.15 7.18 -20.97
CA VAL A 227 -6.49 8.49 -20.85
C VAL A 227 -5.04 8.39 -21.29
N LEU A 228 -4.28 7.37 -20.85
CA LEU A 228 -2.87 7.20 -21.20
C LEU A 228 -2.65 7.09 -22.72
N LYS A 229 -3.49 6.35 -23.42
CA LYS A 229 -3.47 6.24 -24.90
C LYS A 229 -3.66 7.59 -25.60
N ARG A 230 -4.39 8.51 -24.98
CA ARG A 230 -4.69 9.84 -25.54
C ARG A 230 -3.79 10.95 -25.01
N MET A 231 -3.13 10.71 -23.84
CA MET A 231 -2.30 11.70 -23.16
C MET A 231 -1.04 12.06 -23.95
N ALA A 232 -0.44 11.10 -24.65
CA ALA A 232 0.78 11.29 -25.42
C ALA A 232 0.57 10.94 -26.91
N PRO A 233 -0.11 11.81 -27.68
CA PRO A 233 -0.41 11.52 -29.08
C PRO A 233 0.85 11.28 -29.90
N GLY A 234 0.89 10.15 -30.64
CA GLY A 234 2.04 9.76 -31.45
C GLY A 234 3.19 9.09 -30.68
N SER A 235 3.17 9.08 -29.35
CA SER A 235 4.11 8.35 -28.52
C SER A 235 3.74 6.87 -28.38
N ILE A 236 4.74 6.02 -28.22
CA ILE A 236 4.51 4.59 -27.93
C ILE A 236 4.10 4.33 -26.47
N VAL A 237 4.20 5.30 -25.56
CA VAL A 237 3.95 5.11 -24.13
C VAL A 237 2.54 4.55 -23.87
N GLY A 238 1.53 5.07 -24.54
CA GLY A 238 0.15 4.59 -24.42
C GLY A 238 -0.11 3.20 -24.99
N GLU A 239 0.79 2.70 -25.84
CA GLU A 239 0.69 1.41 -26.51
C GLU A 239 1.57 0.31 -25.86
N ARG A 240 2.39 0.67 -24.89
CA ARG A 240 3.37 -0.23 -24.22
C ARG A 240 3.03 -0.48 -22.77
N LEU A 241 1.76 -0.80 -22.47
CA LEU A 241 1.40 -1.26 -21.13
C LEU A 241 2.11 -2.58 -20.81
N PRO A 242 2.77 -2.74 -19.66
CA PRO A 242 3.51 -3.95 -19.32
C PRO A 242 2.70 -5.24 -19.43
N ILE A 243 1.43 -5.21 -19.04
CA ILE A 243 0.52 -6.38 -19.13
C ILE A 243 0.25 -6.83 -20.58
N GLY A 244 0.56 -6.03 -21.57
CA GLY A 244 0.46 -6.36 -22.99
C GLY A 244 -0.94 -6.43 -23.56
N VAL A 245 -1.01 -6.94 -24.79
CA VAL A 245 -2.27 -7.09 -25.56
C VAL A 245 -2.61 -8.56 -25.76
N ASP A 246 -3.91 -8.87 -25.86
CA ASP A 246 -4.40 -10.24 -25.92
C ASP A 246 -3.82 -11.00 -27.13
N GLU A 247 -3.68 -10.33 -28.27
CA GLU A 247 -3.15 -10.91 -29.49
C GLU A 247 -1.71 -11.44 -29.30
N THR A 248 -0.87 -10.68 -28.61
CA THR A 248 0.51 -11.09 -28.33
C THR A 248 0.56 -12.17 -27.26
N ILE A 249 -0.16 -12.00 -26.15
CA ILE A 249 -0.18 -12.98 -25.05
C ILE A 249 -0.64 -14.35 -25.58
N LEU A 250 -1.70 -14.40 -26.38
CA LEU A 250 -2.28 -15.63 -26.89
C LEU A 250 -1.54 -16.21 -28.12
N GLY A 251 -0.85 -15.37 -28.90
CA GLY A 251 -0.30 -15.75 -30.21
C GLY A 251 1.22 -15.80 -30.31
N ALA A 252 1.97 -15.17 -29.40
CA ALA A 252 3.43 -15.11 -29.49
C ALA A 252 4.07 -16.51 -29.46
N GLN A 253 4.99 -16.74 -30.40
CA GLN A 253 5.74 -17.97 -30.51
C GLN A 253 7.13 -17.80 -29.87
N ARG A 254 7.80 -18.91 -29.58
CA ARG A 254 9.09 -18.98 -28.92
C ARG A 254 10.15 -18.02 -29.52
N GLU A 255 10.13 -17.87 -30.83
CA GLU A 255 11.09 -17.04 -31.57
C GLU A 255 11.00 -15.56 -31.18
N LEU A 256 9.78 -15.05 -30.89
CA LEU A 256 9.60 -13.68 -30.42
C LEU A 256 10.16 -13.47 -29.02
N PHE A 257 9.92 -14.44 -28.12
CA PHE A 257 10.52 -14.42 -26.77
C PHE A 257 12.04 -14.49 -26.84
N ALA A 258 12.57 -15.42 -27.66
CA ALA A 258 14.02 -15.57 -27.85
C ALA A 258 14.65 -14.31 -28.43
N ALA A 259 13.99 -13.62 -29.35
CA ALA A 259 14.46 -12.36 -29.91
C ALA A 259 14.58 -11.27 -28.85
N TYR A 260 13.53 -11.07 -28.02
CA TYR A 260 13.56 -10.10 -26.93
C TYR A 260 14.59 -10.48 -25.85
N TYR A 261 14.60 -11.75 -25.42
CA TYR A 261 15.54 -12.28 -24.44
C TYR A 261 16.99 -12.09 -24.85
N ASN A 262 17.34 -12.49 -26.07
CA ASN A 262 18.71 -12.37 -26.56
C ASN A 262 19.18 -10.92 -26.72
N MET A 263 18.27 -9.99 -26.94
CA MET A 263 18.59 -8.57 -27.10
C MET A 263 18.78 -7.88 -25.74
N TYR A 264 17.91 -8.13 -24.76
CA TYR A 264 17.85 -7.32 -23.55
C TYR A 264 18.41 -8.03 -22.30
N TYR A 265 18.34 -9.35 -22.22
CA TYR A 265 18.86 -10.13 -21.08
C TYR A 265 20.34 -10.45 -21.29
N THR A 266 21.14 -9.40 -21.26
CA THR A 266 22.58 -9.49 -21.47
C THR A 266 23.35 -8.97 -20.26
N PRO A 267 24.57 -9.45 -19.99
CA PRO A 267 25.38 -8.92 -18.89
C PRO A 267 25.49 -7.40 -18.91
N ALA A 268 25.78 -6.79 -20.04
CA ALA A 268 25.96 -5.34 -20.17
C ALA A 268 24.70 -4.51 -19.91
N ASN A 269 23.51 -5.13 -20.01
CA ASN A 269 22.20 -4.50 -19.75
C ASN A 269 21.64 -4.82 -18.35
N SER A 270 22.43 -5.49 -17.51
CA SER A 270 21.96 -6.00 -16.22
C SER A 270 22.82 -5.52 -15.07
N THR A 271 22.19 -5.36 -13.89
CA THR A 271 22.88 -5.01 -12.66
C THR A 271 22.44 -5.95 -11.53
N VAL A 272 23.41 -6.59 -10.86
CA VAL A 272 23.15 -7.36 -9.64
C VAL A 272 23.30 -6.45 -8.44
N ILE A 273 22.29 -6.39 -7.61
CA ILE A 273 22.28 -5.57 -6.39
C ILE A 273 22.22 -6.53 -5.19
N ALA A 274 23.19 -6.43 -4.26
CA ALA A 274 23.20 -7.25 -3.05
C ALA A 274 23.37 -6.37 -1.81
N VAL A 275 22.41 -6.48 -0.87
CA VAL A 275 22.43 -5.74 0.39
C VAL A 275 22.20 -6.71 1.53
N GLY A 276 23.07 -6.69 2.54
CA GLY A 276 22.89 -7.57 3.69
C GLY A 276 24.08 -7.63 4.64
N ASP A 277 23.97 -8.48 5.63
CA ASP A 277 24.98 -8.70 6.68
C ASP A 277 26.09 -9.64 6.16
N MET A 278 26.80 -9.19 5.14
CA MET A 278 27.92 -9.88 4.52
C MET A 278 28.96 -8.85 4.06
N GLU A 279 30.23 -9.23 4.13
CA GLU A 279 31.31 -8.36 3.64
C GLU A 279 31.22 -8.14 2.13
N PRO A 280 31.34 -6.88 1.65
CA PRO A 280 31.27 -6.56 0.23
C PRO A 280 32.20 -7.41 -0.64
N ALA A 281 33.43 -7.68 -0.17
CA ALA A 281 34.38 -8.50 -0.90
C ALA A 281 33.86 -9.92 -1.15
N VAL A 282 33.15 -10.52 -0.19
CA VAL A 282 32.54 -11.85 -0.35
C VAL A 282 31.40 -11.80 -1.34
N MET A 283 30.52 -10.79 -1.24
CA MET A 283 29.43 -10.63 -2.21
C MET A 283 29.96 -10.47 -3.64
N ILE A 284 30.99 -9.63 -3.84
CA ILE A 284 31.62 -9.42 -5.14
C ILE A 284 32.26 -10.71 -5.66
N GLU A 285 32.97 -11.47 -4.82
CA GLU A 285 33.55 -12.77 -5.19
C GLU A 285 32.45 -13.73 -5.68
N ARG A 286 31.34 -13.83 -4.95
CA ARG A 286 30.24 -14.75 -5.34
C ARG A 286 29.52 -14.28 -6.61
N ILE A 287 29.27 -12.97 -6.77
CA ILE A 287 28.71 -12.38 -8.00
C ILE A 287 29.67 -12.67 -9.18
N THR A 288 30.96 -12.45 -8.99
CA THR A 288 31.96 -12.73 -10.04
C THR A 288 31.95 -14.21 -10.44
N ALA A 289 31.93 -15.13 -9.46
CA ALA A 289 31.88 -16.56 -9.71
C ALA A 289 30.64 -17.00 -10.50
N ALA A 290 29.46 -16.40 -10.22
CA ALA A 290 28.22 -16.75 -10.88
C ALA A 290 28.08 -16.17 -12.31
N PHE A 291 28.57 -14.94 -12.53
CA PHE A 291 28.26 -14.20 -13.76
C PHE A 291 29.44 -14.03 -14.73
N ALA A 292 30.69 -14.08 -14.29
CA ALA A 292 31.83 -13.80 -15.16
C ALA A 292 31.97 -14.75 -16.37
N ALA A 293 31.48 -15.98 -16.26
CA ALA A 293 31.47 -16.98 -17.32
C ALA A 293 30.34 -16.79 -18.35
N LEU A 294 29.37 -15.93 -18.08
CA LEU A 294 28.30 -15.64 -19.05
C LEU A 294 28.91 -14.93 -20.28
N PRO A 295 28.53 -15.35 -21.51
CA PRO A 295 29.07 -14.74 -22.71
C PRO A 295 28.65 -13.26 -22.80
N SER A 296 29.60 -12.39 -23.08
CA SER A 296 29.27 -11.02 -23.46
C SER A 296 28.51 -11.05 -24.80
N ARG A 297 27.33 -10.44 -24.82
CA ARG A 297 26.50 -10.32 -26.02
C ARG A 297 26.57 -8.92 -26.64
N GLY A 298 27.64 -8.18 -26.37
CA GLY A 298 27.87 -6.83 -26.87
C GLY A 298 27.49 -5.73 -25.85
N ALA A 299 27.45 -4.50 -26.32
CA ALA A 299 27.04 -3.36 -25.48
C ALA A 299 25.54 -3.43 -25.14
N ALA A 300 25.14 -2.78 -24.04
CA ALA A 300 23.74 -2.62 -23.69
C ALA A 300 22.98 -1.95 -24.87
N PRO A 301 21.80 -2.44 -25.23
CA PRO A 301 20.97 -1.79 -26.23
C PRO A 301 20.65 -0.35 -25.84
N ALA A 302 20.52 0.55 -26.82
CA ALA A 302 20.02 1.88 -26.59
C ALA A 302 18.51 1.82 -26.26
N ASP A 303 18.05 2.73 -25.42
CA ASP A 303 16.62 2.88 -25.17
C ASP A 303 15.89 3.22 -26.46
N GLN A 304 14.69 2.69 -26.61
CA GLN A 304 13.83 3.07 -27.73
C GLN A 304 13.32 4.51 -27.54
N ASP A 305 13.31 5.27 -28.65
CA ASP A 305 12.68 6.59 -28.66
C ASP A 305 11.18 6.45 -28.45
N ALA A 306 10.71 6.92 -27.29
CA ALA A 306 9.30 6.92 -26.94
C ALA A 306 8.44 7.88 -27.81
N LYS A 307 9.06 8.66 -28.71
CA LYS A 307 8.42 9.65 -29.60
C LYS A 307 7.54 10.64 -28.86
N VAL A 308 7.97 11.07 -27.70
CA VAL A 308 7.23 12.04 -26.89
C VAL A 308 7.45 13.45 -27.40
N THR A 309 6.38 14.17 -27.66
CA THR A 309 6.42 15.57 -28.06
C THR A 309 5.58 16.42 -27.12
N ALA A 310 6.02 17.65 -26.84
CA ALA A 310 5.25 18.60 -26.06
C ALA A 310 3.95 18.97 -26.80
N TYR A 311 2.91 19.27 -26.05
CA TYR A 311 1.65 19.72 -26.62
C TYR A 311 1.82 21.00 -27.43
N THR A 312 1.18 21.07 -28.59
CA THR A 312 1.19 22.24 -29.49
C THR A 312 -0.04 23.11 -29.30
N GLU A 313 -1.14 22.55 -28.82
CA GLU A 313 -2.42 23.24 -28.58
C GLU A 313 -3.18 22.59 -27.44
N PRO A 314 -4.12 23.28 -26.78
CA PRO A 314 -5.00 22.69 -25.80
C PRO A 314 -6.01 21.71 -26.42
N PHE A 315 -6.21 20.54 -25.78
CA PHE A 315 -7.21 19.55 -26.17
C PHE A 315 -7.87 18.89 -24.95
N GLY A 316 -9.05 18.30 -25.19
CA GLY A 316 -9.82 17.59 -24.17
C GLY A 316 -9.76 16.09 -24.33
N VAL A 317 -9.95 15.38 -23.23
CA VAL A 317 -10.15 13.93 -23.16
C VAL A 317 -11.29 13.66 -22.19
N VAL A 318 -12.39 13.11 -22.72
CA VAL A 318 -13.50 12.62 -21.89
C VAL A 318 -13.55 11.12 -22.02
N VAL A 319 -13.49 10.45 -20.89
CA VAL A 319 -13.66 8.99 -20.81
C VAL A 319 -14.69 8.65 -19.74
N THR A 320 -15.53 7.67 -20.02
CA THR A 320 -16.63 7.29 -19.13
C THR A 320 -16.65 5.79 -18.90
N ASP A 321 -17.10 5.40 -17.71
CA ASP A 321 -17.33 4.01 -17.36
C ASP A 321 -18.57 3.89 -16.45
N ALA A 322 -19.40 2.88 -16.68
CA ALA A 322 -20.65 2.68 -15.94
C ALA A 322 -20.42 2.36 -14.45
N GLU A 323 -19.24 1.85 -14.09
CA GLU A 323 -18.90 1.47 -12.72
C GLU A 323 -18.20 2.59 -11.96
N MET A 324 -17.83 3.68 -12.63
CA MET A 324 -17.20 4.82 -11.98
C MET A 324 -18.19 5.53 -11.05
N THR A 325 -17.75 5.85 -9.82
CA THR A 325 -18.61 6.46 -8.78
C THR A 325 -18.20 7.87 -8.41
N ARG A 326 -17.12 8.39 -9.00
CA ARG A 326 -16.61 9.75 -8.76
C ARG A 326 -16.18 10.40 -10.06
N ALA A 327 -16.05 11.71 -10.07
CA ALA A 327 -15.36 12.43 -11.14
C ALA A 327 -13.85 12.51 -10.79
N SER A 328 -12.97 12.21 -11.76
CA SER A 328 -11.56 12.47 -11.69
C SER A 328 -11.17 13.42 -12.83
N LEU A 329 -10.59 14.55 -12.49
CA LEU A 329 -10.33 15.65 -13.40
C LEU A 329 -8.84 15.98 -13.37
N SER A 330 -8.24 16.27 -14.52
CA SER A 330 -6.87 16.76 -14.59
C SER A 330 -6.70 17.83 -15.66
N VAL A 331 -5.83 18.79 -15.38
CA VAL A 331 -5.31 19.73 -16.36
C VAL A 331 -3.80 19.67 -16.30
N GLN A 332 -3.17 19.23 -17.39
CA GLN A 332 -1.75 18.93 -17.37
C GLN A 332 -1.05 19.28 -18.69
N HIS A 333 0.23 19.57 -18.58
CA HIS A 333 1.17 19.64 -19.70
C HIS A 333 2.00 18.36 -19.74
N LEU A 334 2.39 17.95 -20.95
CA LEU A 334 3.27 16.82 -21.17
C LEU A 334 4.36 17.20 -22.17
N GLY A 335 5.57 16.74 -21.91
CA GLY A 335 6.73 16.83 -22.80
C GLY A 335 7.70 15.68 -22.60
N PRO A 336 8.84 15.68 -23.31
CA PRO A 336 9.93 14.74 -23.08
C PRO A 336 10.46 14.84 -21.65
N ALA A 337 10.93 13.72 -21.10
CA ALA A 337 11.59 13.70 -19.79
C ALA A 337 12.80 14.63 -19.75
N ARG A 338 13.05 15.24 -18.60
CA ARG A 338 14.17 16.17 -18.42
C ARG A 338 15.52 15.46 -18.32
N GLY A 339 15.55 14.22 -17.88
CA GLY A 339 16.75 13.46 -17.60
C GLY A 339 17.17 13.52 -16.10
N PRO A 340 18.21 12.78 -15.69
CA PRO A 340 18.60 12.60 -14.30
C PRO A 340 19.10 13.88 -13.62
N SER A 341 18.92 13.98 -12.30
CA SER A 341 19.52 15.02 -11.47
C SER A 341 20.90 14.54 -10.98
N LEU A 342 21.95 15.18 -11.48
CA LEU A 342 23.35 14.78 -11.25
C LEU A 342 24.13 15.82 -10.45
N THR A 343 23.59 17.04 -10.28
CA THR A 343 24.27 18.17 -9.68
C THR A 343 23.46 18.85 -8.58
N GLU A 344 24.13 19.61 -7.70
CA GLU A 344 23.49 20.41 -6.65
C GLU A 344 22.50 21.44 -7.23
N GLY A 345 22.78 21.96 -8.41
CA GLY A 345 21.89 22.90 -9.11
C GLY A 345 20.59 22.25 -9.55
N GLU A 346 20.67 21.01 -10.05
CA GLU A 346 19.51 20.22 -10.43
C GLU A 346 18.70 19.79 -9.21
N LEU A 347 19.37 19.33 -8.15
CA LEU A 347 18.70 19.03 -6.87
C LEU A 347 17.99 20.28 -6.27
N ARG A 348 18.63 21.45 -6.33
CA ARG A 348 18.00 22.71 -5.87
C ARG A 348 16.72 23.03 -6.64
N ARG A 349 16.74 22.82 -7.94
CA ARG A 349 15.54 22.99 -8.78
C ARG A 349 14.44 22.00 -8.37
N ASP A 350 14.77 20.73 -8.18
CA ASP A 350 13.81 19.70 -7.79
C ASP A 350 13.21 19.99 -6.38
N LEU A 351 14.03 20.51 -5.47
CA LEU A 351 13.56 21.02 -4.17
C LEU A 351 12.58 22.18 -4.30
N MET A 352 12.83 23.15 -5.21
CA MET A 352 11.88 24.24 -5.46
C MET A 352 10.55 23.75 -6.03
N GLU A 353 10.58 22.77 -6.93
CA GLU A 353 9.36 22.14 -7.49
C GLU A 353 8.54 21.43 -6.39
N LEU A 354 9.23 20.70 -5.50
CA LEU A 354 8.58 20.04 -4.35
C LEU A 354 7.97 21.05 -3.37
N ILE A 355 8.71 22.09 -3.01
CA ILE A 355 8.24 23.13 -2.10
C ILE A 355 7.03 23.85 -2.72
N GLY A 356 7.08 24.20 -4.01
CA GLY A 356 5.97 24.82 -4.72
C GLY A 356 4.73 23.96 -4.80
N SER A 357 4.89 22.67 -5.14
CA SER A 357 3.80 21.71 -5.14
C SER A 357 3.25 21.48 -3.73
N GLY A 358 4.12 21.40 -2.72
CA GLY A 358 3.74 21.27 -1.31
C GLY A 358 2.91 22.46 -0.82
N ALA A 359 3.37 23.69 -1.10
CA ALA A 359 2.66 24.92 -0.75
C ALA A 359 1.28 25.00 -1.42
N PHE A 360 1.19 24.66 -2.71
CA PHE A 360 -0.09 24.59 -3.43
C PHE A 360 -1.02 23.53 -2.83
N ASN A 361 -0.53 22.33 -2.61
CA ASN A 361 -1.33 21.22 -2.08
C ASN A 361 -1.86 21.53 -0.68
N ARG A 362 -1.03 22.17 0.16
CA ARG A 362 -1.42 22.63 1.48
C ARG A 362 -2.53 23.67 1.41
N ARG A 363 -2.40 24.69 0.54
CA ARG A 363 -3.42 25.71 0.27
C ARG A 363 -4.76 25.10 -0.11
N VAL A 364 -4.75 24.13 -1.03
CA VAL A 364 -5.95 23.43 -1.48
C VAL A 364 -6.55 22.60 -0.34
N GLN A 365 -5.73 21.85 0.39
CA GLN A 365 -6.18 21.04 1.53
C GLN A 365 -6.87 21.92 2.60
N ASP A 366 -6.30 23.08 2.89
CA ASP A 366 -6.85 24.05 3.83
C ASP A 366 -8.24 24.55 3.40
N LYS A 367 -8.41 24.89 2.12
CA LYS A 367 -9.69 25.30 1.54
C LYS A 367 -10.74 24.18 1.53
N VAL A 368 -10.33 22.96 1.23
CA VAL A 368 -11.20 21.78 1.28
C VAL A 368 -11.67 21.51 2.70
N ALA A 369 -10.77 21.61 3.67
CA ALA A 369 -11.10 21.41 5.08
C ALA A 369 -12.11 22.46 5.60
N ARG A 370 -12.07 23.68 5.08
CA ARG A 370 -13.04 24.74 5.38
C ARG A 370 -14.34 24.64 4.57
N GLY A 371 -14.46 23.68 3.64
CA GLY A 371 -15.64 23.57 2.76
C GLY A 371 -15.73 24.64 1.67
N GLU A 372 -14.62 25.29 1.33
CA GLU A 372 -14.56 26.34 0.30
C GLU A 372 -14.40 25.80 -1.13
N MET A 373 -14.20 24.50 -1.26
CA MET A 373 -14.04 23.82 -2.56
C MET A 373 -14.94 22.59 -2.65
N ALA A 374 -15.60 22.43 -3.80
CA ALA A 374 -16.47 21.30 -4.13
C ALA A 374 -15.67 20.07 -4.59
N VAL A 375 -14.49 19.83 -4.01
CA VAL A 375 -13.62 18.70 -4.29
C VAL A 375 -13.46 17.81 -3.06
N LEU A 376 -13.29 16.54 -3.27
CA LEU A 376 -12.88 15.58 -2.23
C LEU A 376 -11.38 15.70 -1.94
N GLY A 377 -10.63 16.14 -2.94
CA GLY A 377 -9.22 16.46 -2.87
C GLY A 377 -8.73 16.98 -4.21
N ALA A 378 -7.70 17.82 -4.17
CA ALA A 378 -6.99 18.29 -5.36
C ALA A 378 -5.52 18.56 -5.02
N GLY A 379 -4.67 18.59 -6.06
CA GLY A 379 -3.25 18.87 -5.87
C GLY A 379 -2.53 19.09 -7.19
N ALA A 380 -1.34 19.72 -7.08
CA ALA A 380 -0.40 19.91 -8.16
C ALA A 380 0.76 18.93 -8.05
N SER A 381 1.32 18.54 -9.18
CA SER A 381 2.55 17.75 -9.26
C SER A 381 3.28 18.01 -10.56
N ALA A 382 4.61 17.88 -10.52
CA ALA A 382 5.46 17.88 -11.71
C ALA A 382 6.52 16.78 -11.56
N GLY A 383 6.87 16.10 -12.65
CA GLY A 383 7.92 15.07 -12.61
C GLY A 383 8.01 14.23 -13.87
N ASP A 384 9.16 13.57 -14.00
CA ASP A 384 9.42 12.63 -15.07
C ASP A 384 8.83 11.25 -14.74
N GLN A 385 8.41 10.53 -15.77
CA GLN A 385 7.82 9.19 -15.65
C GLN A 385 8.45 8.27 -16.68
N PHE A 386 8.77 7.03 -16.23
CA PHE A 386 9.30 5.95 -17.08
C PHE A 386 10.58 6.34 -17.86
N GLY A 387 11.34 7.31 -17.37
CA GLY A 387 12.47 7.85 -18.12
C GLY A 387 12.13 8.53 -19.46
N ALA A 388 10.86 8.59 -19.84
CA ALA A 388 10.41 9.00 -21.17
C ALA A 388 9.61 10.31 -21.20
N ILE A 389 8.68 10.50 -20.27
CA ILE A 389 7.76 11.65 -20.26
C ILE A 389 7.92 12.49 -19.01
N ARG A 390 7.74 13.80 -19.16
CA ARG A 390 7.53 14.74 -18.07
C ARG A 390 6.10 15.21 -18.07
N VAL A 391 5.44 15.12 -16.93
CA VAL A 391 4.07 15.59 -16.73
C VAL A 391 4.05 16.62 -15.61
N ALA A 392 3.42 17.78 -15.85
CA ALA A 392 3.17 18.80 -14.83
C ALA A 392 1.71 19.25 -14.92
N GLY A 393 1.05 19.44 -13.78
CA GLY A 393 -0.34 19.89 -13.78
C GLY A 393 -1.05 19.71 -12.46
N VAL A 394 -2.37 19.88 -12.50
CA VAL A 394 -3.26 19.71 -11.35
C VAL A 394 -4.26 18.58 -11.59
N ARG A 395 -4.62 17.91 -10.51
CA ARG A 395 -5.66 16.87 -10.50
C ARG A 395 -6.64 17.14 -9.38
N SER A 396 -7.91 16.76 -9.59
CA SER A 396 -8.92 16.81 -8.54
C SER A 396 -9.91 15.67 -8.66
N ALA A 397 -10.54 15.32 -7.53
CA ALA A 397 -11.63 14.38 -7.45
C ALA A 397 -12.85 15.03 -6.81
N SER A 398 -14.04 14.74 -7.31
CA SER A 398 -15.29 15.28 -6.79
C SER A 398 -16.46 14.30 -6.92
N GLU A 399 -17.61 14.71 -6.40
CA GLU A 399 -18.89 14.11 -6.80
C GLU A 399 -19.10 14.29 -8.31
N PRO A 400 -19.64 13.30 -9.01
CA PRO A 400 -19.80 13.38 -10.46
C PRO A 400 -20.62 14.59 -10.95
N SER A 401 -21.70 14.96 -10.25
CA SER A 401 -22.53 16.12 -10.57
C SER A 401 -21.82 17.47 -10.37
N LYS A 402 -20.77 17.50 -9.54
CA LYS A 402 -20.00 18.73 -9.24
C LYS A 402 -18.73 18.88 -10.08
N TRP A 403 -18.55 18.07 -11.11
CA TRP A 403 -17.32 18.09 -11.91
C TRP A 403 -16.96 19.48 -12.46
N ARG A 404 -17.94 20.24 -12.92
CA ARG A 404 -17.74 21.59 -13.49
C ARG A 404 -17.23 22.57 -12.43
N GLU A 405 -17.85 22.56 -11.27
CA GLU A 405 -17.46 23.42 -10.15
C GLU A 405 -16.07 23.04 -9.65
N ALA A 406 -15.80 21.75 -9.46
CA ALA A 406 -14.52 21.20 -9.02
C ALA A 406 -13.37 21.58 -9.97
N LEU A 407 -13.58 21.42 -11.29
CA LEU A 407 -12.59 21.81 -12.30
C LEU A 407 -12.34 23.32 -12.26
N THR A 408 -13.41 24.15 -12.24
CA THR A 408 -13.29 25.61 -12.18
C THR A 408 -12.54 26.07 -10.95
N GLN A 409 -12.86 25.55 -9.76
CA GLN A 409 -12.19 25.92 -8.52
C GLN A 409 -10.72 25.50 -8.49
N THR A 410 -10.42 24.27 -8.97
CA THR A 410 -9.03 23.76 -9.04
C THR A 410 -8.18 24.63 -9.98
N VAL A 411 -8.70 24.96 -11.15
CA VAL A 411 -8.00 25.82 -12.13
C VAL A 411 -7.89 27.27 -11.64
N THR A 412 -8.87 27.77 -10.90
CA THR A 412 -8.82 29.12 -10.27
C THR A 412 -7.69 29.19 -9.25
N GLU A 413 -7.54 28.17 -8.37
CA GLU A 413 -6.44 28.14 -7.39
C GLU A 413 -5.08 28.01 -8.08
N LEU A 414 -4.99 27.21 -9.14
CA LEU A 414 -3.78 27.13 -9.95
C LEU A 414 -3.44 28.49 -10.57
N GLN A 415 -4.40 29.16 -11.18
CA GLN A 415 -4.20 30.51 -11.75
C GLN A 415 -3.79 31.53 -10.69
N ARG A 416 -4.36 31.46 -9.50
CA ARG A 416 -3.98 32.30 -8.37
C ARG A 416 -2.51 32.11 -7.98
N ALA A 417 -2.07 30.84 -7.86
CA ALA A 417 -0.68 30.53 -7.56
C ALA A 417 0.27 30.96 -8.68
N ARG A 418 -0.12 30.83 -9.96
CA ARG A 418 0.69 31.27 -11.10
C ARG A 418 0.81 32.80 -11.21
N VAL A 419 -0.25 33.55 -10.90
CA VAL A 419 -0.28 35.03 -11.04
C VAL A 419 0.31 35.71 -9.84
N HIS A 420 -0.01 35.27 -8.64
CA HIS A 420 0.36 35.96 -7.39
C HIS A 420 1.42 35.22 -6.59
N GLY A 421 1.81 34.01 -6.99
CA GLY A 421 2.75 33.17 -6.24
C GLY A 421 2.18 32.65 -4.93
N PHE A 422 3.08 32.48 -3.99
CA PHE A 422 2.80 31.96 -2.65
C PHE A 422 3.07 33.06 -1.59
N LEU A 423 2.43 32.90 -0.43
CA LEU A 423 2.79 33.67 0.76
C LEU A 423 4.08 33.11 1.37
N ASP A 424 4.88 33.98 2.00
CA ASP A 424 6.09 33.53 2.71
C ASP A 424 5.80 32.41 3.70
N LYS A 425 4.69 32.52 4.45
CA LYS A 425 4.28 31.49 5.39
C LYS A 425 4.01 30.14 4.69
N GLU A 426 3.39 30.12 3.51
CA GLU A 426 3.10 28.88 2.78
C GLU A 426 4.41 28.19 2.35
N VAL A 427 5.38 28.97 1.87
CA VAL A 427 6.69 28.45 1.46
C VAL A 427 7.51 27.99 2.67
N GLU A 428 7.57 28.77 3.74
CA GLU A 428 8.31 28.38 4.96
C GLU A 428 7.70 27.14 5.64
N THR A 429 6.37 27.00 5.62
CA THR A 429 5.70 25.78 6.09
C THR A 429 6.11 24.57 5.24
N ALA A 430 6.05 24.69 3.91
CA ALA A 430 6.43 23.59 3.00
C ALA A 430 7.92 23.22 3.14
N LYS A 431 8.82 24.21 3.29
CA LYS A 431 10.24 23.98 3.60
C LYS A 431 10.43 23.21 4.90
N THR A 432 9.71 23.63 5.95
CA THR A 432 9.79 23.03 7.28
C THR A 432 9.33 21.56 7.26
N GLU A 433 8.21 21.27 6.60
CA GLU A 433 7.68 19.94 6.42
C GLU A 433 8.64 19.04 5.62
N LEU A 434 9.20 19.57 4.52
CA LEU A 434 10.14 18.85 3.68
C LEU A 434 11.44 18.52 4.42
N LEU A 435 12.00 19.50 5.15
CA LEU A 435 13.21 19.30 5.96
C LEU A 435 12.99 18.32 7.10
N ALA A 436 11.85 18.39 7.80
CA ALA A 436 11.50 17.44 8.85
C ALA A 436 11.41 16.00 8.32
N SER A 437 10.87 15.83 7.12
CA SER A 437 10.81 14.52 6.45
C SER A 437 12.21 13.98 6.12
N PHE A 438 13.10 14.80 5.55
CA PHE A 438 14.48 14.39 5.26
C PHE A 438 15.27 14.11 6.54
N GLU A 439 15.09 14.92 7.59
CA GLU A 439 15.70 14.69 8.90
C GLU A 439 15.29 13.36 9.50
N GLN A 440 13.99 13.04 9.45
CA GLN A 440 13.49 11.76 9.95
C GLN A 440 14.06 10.58 9.14
N GLY A 441 14.15 10.73 7.82
CA GLY A 441 14.80 9.77 6.94
C GLY A 441 16.27 9.53 7.32
N ALA A 442 17.02 10.60 7.58
CA ALA A 442 18.42 10.52 8.00
C ALA A 442 18.57 9.86 9.38
N LYS A 443 17.74 10.24 10.35
CA LYS A 443 17.75 9.67 11.71
C LYS A 443 17.43 8.18 11.75
N SER A 444 16.51 7.72 10.91
CA SER A 444 16.11 6.32 10.87
C SER A 444 16.97 5.45 9.95
N GLU A 445 17.81 6.06 9.13
CA GLU A 445 18.55 5.37 8.06
C GLU A 445 19.31 4.13 8.52
N ALA A 446 20.03 4.20 9.64
CA ALA A 446 20.84 3.10 10.15
C ALA A 446 20.03 1.84 10.50
N THR A 447 18.74 1.97 10.72
CA THR A 447 17.84 0.88 11.11
C THR A 447 16.78 0.55 10.03
N LEU A 448 16.91 1.11 8.84
CA LEU A 448 16.07 0.70 7.70
C LEU A 448 16.33 -0.77 7.34
N PRO A 449 15.32 -1.53 6.89
CA PRO A 449 15.56 -2.87 6.39
C PRO A 449 16.38 -2.86 5.08
N ALA A 450 17.12 -3.93 4.82
CA ALA A 450 17.86 -4.11 3.56
C ALA A 450 17.01 -3.85 2.32
N GLN A 451 15.72 -4.24 2.37
CA GLN A 451 14.74 -4.00 1.30
C GLN A 451 14.59 -2.51 0.94
N ALA A 452 14.66 -1.60 1.92
CA ALA A 452 14.57 -0.17 1.65
C ALA A 452 15.78 0.35 0.87
N TYR A 453 16.97 -0.18 1.16
CA TYR A 453 18.18 0.12 0.40
C TYR A 453 18.14 -0.46 -1.02
N LEU A 454 17.66 -1.71 -1.17
CA LEU A 454 17.48 -2.33 -2.49
C LEU A 454 16.53 -1.50 -3.36
N ASN A 455 15.40 -1.04 -2.82
CA ASN A 455 14.47 -0.15 -3.52
C ASN A 455 15.15 1.16 -3.94
N ARG A 456 15.90 1.81 -3.03
CA ARG A 456 16.62 3.06 -3.31
C ARG A 456 17.66 2.88 -4.40
N ILE A 457 18.50 1.83 -4.30
CA ILE A 457 19.54 1.54 -5.27
C ILE A 457 18.92 1.22 -6.63
N ASN A 458 17.88 0.39 -6.67
CA ASN A 458 17.19 0.04 -7.89
C ASN A 458 16.56 1.26 -8.59
N SER A 459 15.91 2.15 -7.83
CA SER A 459 15.34 3.39 -8.38
C SER A 459 16.45 4.29 -8.94
N ALA A 460 17.56 4.46 -8.20
CA ALA A 460 18.68 5.26 -8.68
C ALA A 460 19.30 4.69 -9.97
N ILE A 461 19.36 3.36 -10.11
CA ILE A 461 19.82 2.71 -11.34
C ILE A 461 18.85 2.97 -12.50
N ALA A 462 17.54 2.80 -12.27
CA ALA A 462 16.50 3.05 -13.27
C ALA A 462 16.49 4.51 -13.74
N ASP A 463 16.57 5.44 -12.80
CA ASP A 463 16.57 6.89 -13.06
C ASP A 463 17.96 7.41 -13.50
N ARG A 464 19.01 6.56 -13.45
CA ARG A 464 20.41 6.91 -13.76
C ARG A 464 20.97 8.02 -12.87
N GLU A 465 20.51 8.07 -11.63
CA GLU A 465 20.89 9.06 -10.63
C GLU A 465 21.94 8.54 -9.64
N PRO A 466 22.71 9.42 -8.97
CA PRO A 466 23.64 9.01 -7.94
C PRO A 466 22.93 8.34 -6.75
N ILE A 467 23.49 7.23 -6.26
CA ILE A 467 22.98 6.53 -5.09
C ILE A 467 23.38 7.30 -3.82
N MET A 468 22.57 8.22 -3.35
CA MET A 468 22.83 9.00 -2.14
C MET A 468 22.26 8.34 -0.89
N SER A 469 22.88 8.57 0.27
CA SER A 469 22.31 8.25 1.57
C SER A 469 21.23 9.26 1.97
N SER A 470 20.32 8.86 2.87
CA SER A 470 19.35 9.81 3.45
C SER A 470 20.04 10.93 4.21
N THR A 471 21.16 10.64 4.86
CA THR A 471 21.97 11.63 5.57
C THR A 471 22.58 12.64 4.60
N GLN A 472 23.15 12.21 3.48
CA GLN A 472 23.68 13.10 2.44
C GLN A 472 22.57 13.98 1.86
N LEU A 473 21.41 13.40 1.54
CA LEU A 473 20.27 14.16 1.04
C LEU A 473 19.79 15.20 2.04
N TYR A 474 19.65 14.84 3.31
CA TYR A 474 19.23 15.78 4.37
C TYR A 474 20.20 16.95 4.50
N GLU A 475 21.52 16.70 4.57
CA GLU A 475 22.51 17.78 4.73
C GLU A 475 22.56 18.68 3.48
N LEU A 476 22.47 18.12 2.27
CA LEU A 476 22.38 18.91 1.05
C LEU A 476 21.07 19.71 0.98
N ALA A 477 19.94 19.08 1.25
CA ALA A 477 18.65 19.76 1.25
C ALA A 477 18.62 20.90 2.29
N LYS A 478 19.13 20.69 3.48
CA LYS A 478 19.24 21.70 4.54
C LYS A 478 20.07 22.90 4.07
N MET A 479 21.20 22.65 3.42
CA MET A 479 22.05 23.72 2.85
C MET A 479 21.31 24.46 1.72
N LEU A 480 20.76 23.72 0.74
CA LEU A 480 20.15 24.31 -0.45
C LEU A 480 18.85 25.06 -0.14
N ILE A 481 17.98 24.52 0.73
CA ILE A 481 16.69 25.12 1.09
C ILE A 481 16.88 26.50 1.75
N THR A 482 17.96 26.74 2.50
CA THR A 482 18.25 28.06 3.07
C THR A 482 18.50 29.14 2.01
N THR A 483 18.88 28.74 0.80
CA THR A 483 19.13 29.66 -0.33
C THR A 483 17.88 29.86 -1.21
N ILE A 484 16.82 29.13 -0.98
CA ILE A 484 15.58 29.21 -1.76
C ILE A 484 14.65 30.27 -1.17
N THR A 485 14.26 31.25 -1.98
CA THR A 485 13.32 32.30 -1.59
C THR A 485 11.89 31.98 -2.02
N THR A 486 10.91 32.71 -1.46
CA THR A 486 9.51 32.64 -1.90
C THR A 486 9.36 33.00 -3.39
N SER A 487 10.16 33.94 -3.85
CA SER A 487 10.19 34.34 -5.27
C SER A 487 10.70 33.19 -6.17
N ASP A 488 11.80 32.53 -5.76
CA ASP A 488 12.34 31.40 -6.51
C ASP A 488 11.29 30.27 -6.66
N VAL A 489 10.61 29.92 -5.56
CA VAL A 489 9.56 28.90 -5.56
C VAL A 489 8.38 29.31 -6.45
N SER A 490 7.94 30.55 -6.34
CA SER A 490 6.81 31.06 -7.12
C SER A 490 7.09 31.12 -8.63
N GLU A 491 8.29 31.55 -9.04
CA GLU A 491 8.68 31.55 -10.45
C GLU A 491 8.91 30.14 -11.00
N THR A 492 9.51 29.24 -10.19
CA THR A 492 9.66 27.82 -10.57
C THR A 492 8.28 27.19 -10.78
N PHE A 493 7.36 27.34 -9.81
CA PHE A 493 6.01 26.80 -9.92
C PHE A 493 5.26 27.38 -11.12
N LYS A 494 5.35 28.67 -11.38
CA LYS A 494 4.74 29.32 -12.54
C LYS A 494 5.26 28.76 -13.86
N THR A 495 6.57 28.48 -13.95
CA THR A 495 7.23 27.94 -15.14
C THR A 495 6.84 26.47 -15.35
N GLU A 496 6.91 25.63 -14.31
CA GLU A 496 6.56 24.22 -14.38
C GLU A 496 5.07 24.01 -14.65
N MET A 497 4.23 24.87 -14.11
CA MET A 497 2.77 24.85 -14.32
C MET A 497 2.35 25.76 -15.48
N ASP A 498 3.23 25.97 -16.48
CA ASP A 498 2.81 26.67 -17.70
C ASP A 498 1.85 25.80 -18.53
N LEU A 499 0.57 25.99 -18.28
CA LEU A 499 -0.52 25.34 -18.97
C LEU A 499 -1.10 26.21 -20.12
N SER A 500 -0.23 26.94 -20.83
CA SER A 500 -0.62 27.63 -22.08
C SER A 500 -1.07 26.63 -23.15
N LYS A 501 -0.50 25.42 -23.12
CA LYS A 501 -0.84 24.27 -23.95
C LYS A 501 -1.05 23.07 -23.03
N PHE A 502 -2.26 22.60 -22.92
CA PHE A 502 -2.67 21.60 -21.95
C PHE A 502 -3.55 20.52 -22.52
N MET A 503 -3.55 19.38 -21.88
CA MET A 503 -4.63 18.41 -21.93
C MET A 503 -5.53 18.63 -20.71
N VAL A 504 -6.85 18.70 -20.91
CA VAL A 504 -7.82 18.55 -19.83
C VAL A 504 -8.52 17.20 -19.96
N ALA A 505 -8.45 16.38 -18.91
CA ALA A 505 -9.11 15.08 -18.89
C ALA A 505 -10.22 15.03 -17.84
N ALA A 506 -11.32 14.41 -18.19
CA ALA A 506 -12.42 14.06 -17.29
C ALA A 506 -12.70 12.56 -17.39
N GLN A 507 -12.55 11.86 -16.27
CA GLN A 507 -12.98 10.48 -16.07
C GLN A 507 -14.28 10.52 -15.26
N LEU A 508 -15.37 10.05 -15.83
CA LEU A 508 -16.72 10.24 -15.28
C LEU A 508 -17.52 8.92 -15.32
N PRO A 509 -18.58 8.79 -14.51
CA PRO A 509 -19.62 7.80 -14.76
C PRO A 509 -20.21 7.94 -16.15
N ALA A 510 -20.70 6.85 -16.74
CA ALA A 510 -21.37 6.89 -18.03
C ALA A 510 -22.65 7.73 -18.04
N MET A 511 -23.26 7.92 -16.87
CA MET A 511 -24.39 8.83 -16.63
C MET A 511 -24.13 9.62 -15.34
N LEU A 512 -24.35 10.92 -15.37
CA LEU A 512 -24.26 11.75 -14.17
C LEU A 512 -25.50 11.53 -13.26
N PRO A 513 -25.32 11.50 -11.93
CA PRO A 513 -26.42 11.19 -11.01
C PRO A 513 -27.60 12.18 -11.05
N ASP A 514 -27.34 13.43 -11.46
CA ASP A 514 -28.34 14.49 -11.60
C ASP A 514 -29.03 14.51 -12.98
N GLY A 515 -28.70 13.57 -13.86
CA GLY A 515 -29.23 13.48 -15.21
C GLY A 515 -28.66 14.51 -16.19
N SER A 516 -27.68 15.32 -15.79
CA SER A 516 -27.01 16.26 -16.69
C SER A 516 -26.19 15.52 -17.76
N ALA A 517 -25.93 16.19 -18.88
CA ALA A 517 -25.13 15.62 -19.96
C ALA A 517 -23.65 15.48 -19.57
N ILE A 518 -23.01 14.43 -20.04
CA ILE A 518 -21.55 14.28 -20.00
C ILE A 518 -20.94 15.42 -20.82
N PRO A 519 -19.89 16.13 -20.29
CA PRO A 519 -19.29 17.21 -21.04
C PRO A 519 -18.60 16.72 -22.32
N THR A 520 -18.61 17.55 -23.33
CA THR A 520 -17.75 17.34 -24.50
C THR A 520 -16.32 17.79 -24.23
N GLU A 521 -15.36 17.26 -24.96
CA GLU A 521 -13.95 17.67 -24.88
C GLU A 521 -13.77 19.16 -25.16
N ALA A 522 -14.53 19.71 -26.12
CA ALA A 522 -14.52 21.14 -26.44
C ALA A 522 -15.02 22.01 -25.25
N GLU A 523 -16.04 21.55 -24.53
CA GLU A 523 -16.55 22.25 -23.34
C GLU A 523 -15.52 22.25 -22.20
N LEU A 524 -14.79 21.13 -21.98
CA LEU A 524 -13.70 21.10 -21.00
C LEU A 524 -12.62 22.11 -21.35
N VAL A 525 -12.16 22.12 -22.59
CA VAL A 525 -11.14 23.08 -23.05
C VAL A 525 -11.62 24.51 -22.92
N ALA A 526 -12.87 24.80 -23.33
CA ALA A 526 -13.45 26.13 -23.20
C ALA A 526 -13.53 26.59 -21.74
N LEU A 527 -13.99 25.70 -20.84
CA LEU A 527 -14.09 25.99 -19.40
C LEU A 527 -12.73 26.33 -18.77
N VAL A 528 -11.69 25.57 -19.10
CA VAL A 528 -10.33 25.81 -18.59
C VAL A 528 -9.80 27.14 -19.13
N LYS A 529 -9.94 27.40 -20.44
CA LYS A 529 -9.52 28.69 -21.06
C LYS A 529 -10.26 29.88 -20.46
N GLU A 530 -11.58 29.77 -20.30
CA GLU A 530 -12.40 30.82 -19.68
C GLU A 530 -11.97 31.08 -18.23
N THR A 531 -11.67 30.03 -17.48
CA THR A 531 -11.24 30.13 -16.08
C THR A 531 -9.87 30.79 -15.96
N PHE A 532 -8.91 30.45 -16.83
CA PHE A 532 -7.60 31.12 -16.88
C PHE A 532 -7.68 32.60 -17.29
N ALA A 533 -8.68 32.97 -18.08
CA ALA A 533 -8.86 34.37 -18.49
C ALA A 533 -9.49 35.26 -17.42
N LYS A 534 -10.10 34.68 -16.38
CA LYS A 534 -10.69 35.43 -15.27
C LYS A 534 -9.61 35.98 -14.34
N PRO A 535 -9.76 37.23 -13.89
CA PRO A 535 -8.87 37.77 -12.87
C PRO A 535 -9.05 37.02 -11.56
N VAL A 536 -7.97 36.82 -10.84
CA VAL A 536 -7.93 36.18 -9.52
C VAL A 536 -7.33 37.11 -8.49
N GLU A 537 -7.87 37.11 -7.28
CA GLU A 537 -7.32 37.88 -6.18
C GLU A 537 -6.15 37.12 -5.53
N ALA A 538 -5.20 37.87 -4.94
CA ALA A 538 -4.11 37.31 -4.16
C ALA A 538 -4.62 36.65 -2.88
N MET A 539 -3.89 35.61 -2.44
CA MET A 539 -4.20 34.99 -1.15
C MET A 539 -4.03 36.00 -0.01
N GLN A 540 -4.96 35.92 0.94
CA GLN A 540 -4.89 36.67 2.19
C GLN A 540 -4.30 35.79 3.29
N ALA A 541 -3.38 36.36 4.07
CA ALA A 541 -2.85 35.68 5.25
C ALA A 541 -3.96 35.48 6.30
N ARG A 542 -4.02 34.30 6.88
CA ARG A 542 -4.96 33.93 7.94
C ARG A 542 -4.26 34.01 9.30
N ALA A 543 -4.98 34.46 10.31
CA ALA A 543 -4.59 34.28 11.70
C ALA A 543 -4.60 32.78 12.05
N THR A 544 -3.61 32.33 12.78
CA THR A 544 -3.45 30.91 13.16
C THR A 544 -3.34 30.81 14.68
N ALA A 545 -3.80 29.68 15.22
CA ALA A 545 -3.55 29.34 16.62
C ALA A 545 -2.05 29.24 16.91
N THR A 546 -1.65 29.49 18.15
CA THR A 546 -0.23 29.55 18.54
C THR A 546 0.19 28.34 19.39
N ALA A 547 -0.74 27.55 19.89
CA ALA A 547 -0.46 26.37 20.69
C ALA A 547 -1.64 25.38 20.67
N LEU A 548 -1.34 24.07 20.74
CA LEU A 548 -2.35 23.02 20.91
C LEU A 548 -3.06 23.12 22.26
N MET A 549 -2.29 23.42 23.33
CA MET A 549 -2.80 23.56 24.69
C MET A 549 -2.16 24.76 25.36
N GLU A 550 -2.96 25.57 26.01
CA GLU A 550 -2.44 26.67 26.86
C GLU A 550 -1.80 26.14 28.14
N LYS A 551 -2.33 25.05 28.69
CA LYS A 551 -1.89 24.45 29.95
C LYS A 551 -1.98 22.93 29.88
N ALA A 552 -0.93 22.26 30.36
CA ALA A 552 -0.93 20.82 30.48
C ALA A 552 -2.03 20.32 31.47
N PRO A 553 -2.67 19.18 31.21
CA PRO A 553 -3.65 18.63 32.11
C PRO A 553 -3.00 18.17 33.42
N GLN A 554 -3.81 17.98 34.46
CA GLN A 554 -3.35 17.43 35.74
C GLN A 554 -3.03 15.93 35.53
N ALA A 555 -1.78 15.56 35.81
CA ALA A 555 -1.34 14.19 35.67
C ALA A 555 -2.05 13.24 36.65
N GLY A 556 -2.43 12.05 36.16
CA GLY A 556 -2.79 10.92 37.01
C GLY A 556 -1.54 10.20 37.54
N LYS A 557 -1.73 8.99 38.05
CA LYS A 557 -0.63 8.16 38.59
C LYS A 557 -0.80 6.70 38.17
N VAL A 558 0.31 6.00 38.07
CA VAL A 558 0.29 4.53 38.02
C VAL A 558 -0.19 4.01 39.37
N ALA A 559 -1.22 3.17 39.33
CA ALA A 559 -1.78 2.50 40.52
C ALA A 559 -1.16 1.11 40.72
N GLU A 560 -0.92 0.39 39.64
CA GLU A 560 -0.38 -0.97 39.63
C GLU A 560 0.54 -1.13 38.41
N SER A 561 1.67 -1.84 38.57
CA SER A 561 2.53 -2.17 37.43
C SER A 561 3.19 -3.54 37.64
N LEU A 562 3.43 -4.22 36.51
CA LEU A 562 4.16 -5.47 36.43
C LEU A 562 5.11 -5.39 35.24
N VAL A 563 6.33 -5.83 35.40
CA VAL A 563 7.31 -5.97 34.33
C VAL A 563 7.50 -7.45 34.03
N HIS A 564 7.37 -7.83 32.77
CA HIS A 564 7.69 -9.16 32.30
C HIS A 564 9.22 -9.27 32.09
N GLU A 565 9.92 -10.04 32.91
CA GLU A 565 11.40 -10.06 32.97
C GLU A 565 12.04 -10.40 31.62
N ALA A 566 11.54 -11.41 30.91
CA ALA A 566 12.16 -11.90 29.68
C ALA A 566 12.04 -10.92 28.49
N THR A 567 11.02 -10.05 28.45
CA THR A 567 10.80 -9.12 27.35
C THR A 567 10.99 -7.66 27.72
N GLY A 568 11.07 -7.34 29.00
CA GLY A 568 11.05 -5.97 29.52
C GLY A 568 9.72 -5.25 29.35
N VAL A 569 8.66 -5.94 28.89
CA VAL A 569 7.33 -5.34 28.77
C VAL A 569 6.81 -4.94 30.13
N MET A 570 6.51 -3.66 30.29
CA MET A 570 5.78 -3.15 31.46
C MET A 570 4.29 -3.10 31.15
N SER A 571 3.49 -3.64 32.03
CA SER A 571 2.03 -3.59 31.98
C SER A 571 1.51 -2.87 33.23
N ALA A 572 0.82 -1.74 33.06
CA ALA A 572 0.40 -0.91 34.18
C ALA A 572 -1.07 -0.49 34.09
N TRP A 573 -1.67 -0.21 35.28
CA TRP A 573 -2.95 0.45 35.41
C TRP A 573 -2.76 1.89 35.91
N LEU A 574 -3.35 2.83 35.21
CA LEU A 574 -3.49 4.18 35.74
C LEU A 574 -4.65 4.24 36.76
N SER A 575 -4.59 5.22 37.67
CA SER A 575 -5.59 5.40 38.74
C SER A 575 -7.03 5.65 38.22
N ASN A 576 -7.15 6.11 36.96
CA ASN A 576 -8.43 6.33 36.29
C ASN A 576 -8.99 5.10 35.55
N GLY A 577 -8.31 3.93 35.62
CA GLY A 577 -8.76 2.70 35.01
C GLY A 577 -8.22 2.44 33.59
N VAL A 578 -7.38 3.32 33.04
CA VAL A 578 -6.71 3.07 31.76
C VAL A 578 -5.62 2.01 31.94
N ARG A 579 -5.60 1.04 31.04
CA ARG A 579 -4.52 0.04 30.92
C ARG A 579 -3.47 0.53 29.92
N PHE A 580 -2.17 0.41 30.26
CA PHE A 580 -1.16 0.59 29.25
C PHE A 580 -0.06 -0.45 29.33
N HIS A 581 0.54 -0.77 28.18
CA HIS A 581 1.67 -1.67 28.02
C HIS A 581 2.80 -0.90 27.33
N HIS A 582 4.03 -1.10 27.81
CA HIS A 582 5.19 -0.47 27.21
C HIS A 582 6.27 -1.51 26.90
N ARG A 583 6.90 -1.39 25.74
CA ARG A 583 8.10 -2.12 25.36
C ARG A 583 9.11 -1.20 24.67
N ALA A 584 10.28 -1.01 25.28
CA ALA A 584 11.38 -0.34 24.61
C ALA A 584 12.00 -1.25 23.55
N MET A 585 12.21 -0.73 22.35
CA MET A 585 12.80 -1.44 21.21
C MET A 585 13.62 -0.46 20.35
N ASP A 586 14.88 -0.78 20.10
CA ASP A 586 15.81 0.03 19.31
C ASP A 586 16.02 -0.50 17.88
N TYR A 587 15.30 -1.56 17.49
CA TYR A 587 15.37 -2.14 16.14
C TYR A 587 14.97 -1.15 15.05
N ARG A 588 14.07 -0.21 15.37
CA ARG A 588 13.74 0.97 14.58
C ARG A 588 14.07 2.21 15.39
N ARG A 589 15.30 2.73 15.24
CA ARG A 589 15.73 3.93 15.96
C ARG A 589 14.94 5.16 15.56
N ASN A 590 14.76 6.05 16.52
CA ASN A 590 13.99 7.29 16.35
C ASN A 590 12.54 7.04 15.86
N GLN A 591 11.97 5.89 16.20
CA GLN A 591 10.58 5.55 15.91
C GLN A 591 9.91 4.95 17.14
N ALA A 592 8.76 5.50 17.49
CA ALA A 592 7.86 4.95 18.51
C ALA A 592 6.42 4.95 17.99
N GLN A 593 5.64 4.00 18.49
CA GLN A 593 4.25 3.82 18.14
C GLN A 593 3.40 3.70 19.40
N VAL A 594 2.28 4.40 19.43
CA VAL A 594 1.26 4.32 20.47
C VAL A 594 -0.06 3.95 19.83
N SER A 595 -0.75 2.95 20.36
CA SER A 595 -2.10 2.58 19.95
C SER A 595 -3.02 2.69 21.16
N ILE A 596 -4.05 3.51 21.08
CA ILE A 596 -5.03 3.78 22.12
C ILE A 596 -6.36 3.19 21.65
N THR A 597 -6.76 2.04 22.20
CA THR A 597 -7.99 1.33 21.84
C THR A 597 -9.11 1.66 22.80
N LEU A 598 -10.22 2.17 22.29
CA LEU A 598 -11.46 2.43 23.01
C LEU A 598 -12.47 1.33 22.67
N TYR A 599 -12.79 0.48 23.63
CA TYR A 599 -13.71 -0.64 23.41
C TYR A 599 -15.18 -0.23 23.39
N GLY A 600 -15.95 -0.80 22.47
CA GLY A 600 -17.37 -0.47 22.25
C GLY A 600 -17.68 -0.37 20.75
N GLY A 601 -18.04 0.81 20.30
CA GLY A 601 -18.24 1.10 18.90
C GLY A 601 -19.34 0.26 18.24
N ASP A 602 -19.04 -0.42 17.13
CA ASP A 602 -20.01 -1.19 16.36
C ASP A 602 -20.56 -2.41 17.09
N MET A 603 -19.86 -2.93 18.12
CA MET A 603 -20.41 -3.97 18.99
C MET A 603 -21.73 -3.56 19.66
N THR A 604 -21.99 -2.26 19.82
CA THR A 604 -23.18 -1.71 20.46
C THR A 604 -24.12 -0.98 19.48
N GLU A 605 -23.85 -1.06 18.17
CA GLU A 605 -24.75 -0.56 17.15
C GLU A 605 -26.05 -1.37 17.08
N THR A 606 -27.08 -0.73 16.56
CA THR A 606 -28.42 -1.28 16.34
C THR A 606 -28.84 -1.01 14.89
N ALA A 607 -29.95 -1.57 14.46
CA ALA A 607 -30.52 -1.26 13.14
C ALA A 607 -30.77 0.25 12.94
N ALA A 608 -31.13 0.98 14.01
CA ALA A 608 -31.44 2.40 13.94
C ALA A 608 -30.21 3.31 13.77
N ASN A 609 -29.02 2.84 14.18
CA ASN A 609 -27.81 3.66 14.16
C ASN A 609 -26.62 2.95 13.50
N ARG A 610 -26.89 1.98 12.62
CA ARG A 610 -25.89 1.20 11.92
C ARG A 610 -24.92 2.08 11.12
N GLY A 611 -23.61 1.97 11.40
CA GLY A 611 -22.56 2.76 10.78
C GLY A 611 -22.18 4.04 11.52
N ILE A 612 -22.85 4.36 12.62
CA ILE A 612 -22.60 5.60 13.39
C ILE A 612 -21.19 5.63 13.99
N THR A 613 -20.60 4.47 14.30
CA THR A 613 -19.23 4.39 14.84
C THR A 613 -18.19 4.82 13.80
N GLY A 614 -18.39 4.46 12.54
CA GLY A 614 -17.55 4.91 11.44
C GLY A 614 -17.64 6.43 11.24
N ALA A 615 -18.84 7.00 11.35
CA ALA A 615 -19.04 8.44 11.30
C ALA A 615 -18.37 9.16 12.49
N ALA A 616 -18.49 8.62 13.69
CA ALA A 616 -17.81 9.13 14.89
C ALA A 616 -16.29 9.10 14.74
N GLY A 617 -15.74 7.99 14.22
CA GLY A 617 -14.29 7.83 13.97
C GLY A 617 -13.73 8.80 12.93
N SER A 618 -14.55 9.40 12.06
CA SER A 618 -14.11 10.38 11.07
C SER A 618 -13.47 11.64 11.68
N ALA A 619 -13.81 11.98 12.93
CA ALA A 619 -13.17 13.07 13.66
C ALA A 619 -11.67 12.89 13.87
N TRP A 620 -11.17 11.65 13.84
CA TRP A 620 -9.74 11.36 14.02
C TRP A 620 -9.00 11.24 12.68
N ALA A 621 -9.71 11.11 11.58
CA ALA A 621 -9.15 11.25 10.24
C ALA A 621 -8.89 12.74 9.88
N THR A 622 -9.64 13.67 10.49
CA THR A 622 -9.47 15.12 10.32
C THR A 622 -9.56 15.74 11.71
N ALA A 623 -8.42 15.74 12.42
CA ALA A 623 -8.37 16.15 13.83
C ALA A 623 -8.85 17.59 14.03
N ALA A 624 -9.89 17.77 14.85
CA ALA A 624 -10.41 19.08 15.27
C ALA A 624 -10.95 18.99 16.70
N THR A 625 -11.02 20.16 17.37
CA THR A 625 -11.64 20.32 18.70
C THR A 625 -12.68 21.41 18.66
N SER A 626 -13.44 21.61 19.74
CA SER A 626 -14.36 22.73 19.82
C SER A 626 -13.70 24.10 19.73
N LYS A 627 -12.35 24.18 19.92
CA LYS A 627 -11.56 25.42 19.96
C LYS A 627 -10.56 25.56 18.83
N LEU A 628 -10.10 24.48 18.29
CA LEU A 628 -9.10 24.44 17.22
C LEU A 628 -9.72 23.72 16.01
N SER A 629 -9.78 24.43 14.89
CA SER A 629 -10.15 23.83 13.62
C SER A 629 -9.09 22.82 13.15
N SER A 630 -9.46 21.93 12.23
CA SER A 630 -8.52 21.00 11.61
C SER A 630 -7.36 21.73 10.92
N THR A 631 -7.63 22.92 10.35
CA THR A 631 -6.60 23.74 9.73
C THR A 631 -5.66 24.39 10.75
N ASP A 632 -6.17 24.78 11.94
CA ASP A 632 -5.32 25.28 13.03
C ASP A 632 -4.40 24.16 13.57
N ILE A 633 -4.96 22.96 13.78
CA ILE A 633 -4.17 21.79 14.19
C ILE A 633 -3.12 21.48 13.13
N LEU A 634 -3.50 21.46 11.86
CA LEU A 634 -2.59 21.21 10.75
C LEU A 634 -1.44 22.24 10.71
N ASP A 635 -1.70 23.52 10.98
CA ASP A 635 -0.70 24.59 11.05
C ASP A 635 0.22 24.44 12.28
N LEU A 636 -0.37 24.19 13.46
CA LEU A 636 0.39 23.99 14.70
C LEU A 636 1.27 22.78 14.66
N MET A 637 0.94 21.93 13.77
CA MET A 637 1.57 20.69 13.67
C MET A 637 2.58 20.63 12.51
N ALA A 638 2.86 21.69 11.73
CA ALA A 638 3.84 21.71 10.65
C ALA A 638 5.30 21.55 11.14
N GLY A 639 6.02 20.57 10.58
CA GLY A 639 7.44 20.31 10.88
C GLY A 639 7.69 19.41 12.08
N VAL A 640 6.66 18.83 12.72
CA VAL A 640 6.84 17.84 13.77
C VAL A 640 6.76 16.43 13.22
N LYS A 641 7.57 15.58 13.79
CA LYS A 641 7.86 14.24 13.28
C LYS A 641 7.03 13.15 14.01
N VAL A 642 5.78 13.48 14.41
CA VAL A 642 4.80 12.51 14.90
C VAL A 642 3.44 12.69 14.27
N GLU A 643 2.71 11.60 14.08
CA GLU A 643 1.34 11.51 13.59
C GLU A 643 0.35 11.19 14.68
N VAL A 644 -0.80 11.77 14.54
CA VAL A 644 -1.95 11.41 15.36
C VAL A 644 -3.16 11.24 14.44
N GLY A 645 -3.70 10.04 14.40
CA GLY A 645 -4.86 9.73 13.58
C GLY A 645 -5.52 8.45 14.05
N GLY A 646 -6.70 8.17 13.55
CA GLY A 646 -7.40 6.97 13.98
C GLY A 646 -8.67 6.68 13.20
N GLY A 647 -9.45 5.72 13.70
CA GLY A 647 -10.68 5.30 13.06
C GLY A 647 -11.34 4.11 13.76
N GLN A 648 -12.26 3.49 13.04
CA GLN A 648 -13.00 2.32 13.52
C GLN A 648 -12.18 1.04 13.35
N ILE A 649 -12.29 0.15 14.34
CA ILE A 649 -11.84 -1.24 14.32
C ILE A 649 -12.97 -2.16 14.79
N ASP A 650 -12.84 -3.48 14.60
CA ASP A 650 -13.89 -4.45 15.00
C ASP A 650 -14.26 -4.41 16.48
N SER A 651 -13.35 -4.01 17.36
CA SER A 651 -13.58 -3.93 18.80
C SER A 651 -13.98 -2.53 19.28
N GLY A 652 -13.99 -1.50 18.44
CA GLY A 652 -14.30 -0.13 18.82
C GLY A 652 -13.63 0.93 17.96
N LEU A 653 -13.00 1.92 18.61
CA LEU A 653 -12.19 2.95 17.96
C LEU A 653 -10.72 2.82 18.38
N VAL A 654 -9.83 3.17 17.47
CA VAL A 654 -8.38 3.27 17.75
C VAL A 654 -7.89 4.67 17.40
N LEU A 655 -7.13 5.27 18.32
CA LEU A 655 -6.35 6.48 18.06
C LEU A 655 -4.86 6.11 18.17
N ALA A 656 -4.10 6.40 17.13
CA ALA A 656 -2.69 6.07 17.03
C ALA A 656 -1.81 7.32 17.05
N ILE A 657 -0.60 7.18 17.62
CA ILE A 657 0.48 8.15 17.52
C ILE A 657 1.70 7.40 17.00
N SER A 658 2.39 7.93 16.00
CA SER A 658 3.63 7.32 15.50
C SER A 658 4.64 8.37 15.05
N GLY A 659 5.93 8.10 15.19
CA GLY A 659 7.00 8.95 14.73
C GLY A 659 8.19 9.09 15.69
N ASP A 660 8.86 10.23 15.62
CA ASP A 660 10.08 10.52 16.41
C ASP A 660 9.76 10.62 17.92
N PRO A 661 10.41 9.83 18.77
CA PRO A 661 10.24 9.92 20.22
C PRO A 661 10.48 11.31 20.83
N ALA A 662 11.31 12.14 20.19
CA ALA A 662 11.56 13.52 20.64
C ALA A 662 10.32 14.39 20.55
N ASP A 663 9.45 14.14 19.60
CA ASP A 663 8.21 14.87 19.36
C ASP A 663 6.97 14.18 19.95
N MET A 664 7.15 13.01 20.58
CA MET A 664 6.05 12.17 21.05
C MET A 664 5.14 12.89 22.07
N GLU A 665 5.69 13.79 22.90
CA GLU A 665 4.87 14.55 23.85
C GLU A 665 3.82 15.41 23.14
N THR A 666 4.13 15.95 21.97
CA THR A 666 3.17 16.71 21.19
C THR A 666 2.08 15.82 20.59
N GLY A 667 2.45 14.61 20.16
CA GLY A 667 1.44 13.62 19.77
C GLY A 667 0.48 13.30 20.92
N PHE A 668 1.00 13.11 22.14
CA PHE A 668 0.16 12.90 23.33
C PHE A 668 -0.70 14.10 23.71
N LYS A 669 -0.24 15.35 23.49
CA LYS A 669 -1.06 16.55 23.67
C LYS A 669 -2.26 16.54 22.73
N LEU A 670 -2.03 16.27 21.45
CA LEU A 670 -3.11 16.20 20.47
C LEU A 670 -4.06 15.03 20.78
N ALA A 671 -3.52 13.84 21.05
CA ALA A 671 -4.35 12.71 21.43
C ALA A 671 -5.22 12.97 22.66
N ASN A 672 -4.69 13.65 23.69
CA ASN A 672 -5.47 14.05 24.85
C ASN A 672 -6.62 15.00 24.50
N LEU A 673 -6.38 15.99 23.62
CA LEU A 673 -7.41 16.89 23.11
C LEU A 673 -8.50 16.09 22.38
N LEU A 674 -8.13 15.17 21.51
CA LEU A 674 -9.05 14.33 20.75
C LEU A 674 -9.80 13.30 21.62
N LEU A 675 -9.33 13.01 22.82
CA LEU A 675 -9.98 12.15 23.81
C LEU A 675 -10.80 12.94 24.84
N THR A 676 -10.69 14.28 24.89
CA THR A 676 -11.40 15.11 25.87
C THR A 676 -12.38 16.10 25.23
N ASP A 677 -12.04 16.65 24.06
CA ASP A 677 -12.82 17.65 23.35
C ASP A 677 -12.82 17.42 21.82
N PRO A 678 -13.12 16.20 21.33
CA PRO A 678 -13.13 15.96 19.88
C PRO A 678 -14.35 16.64 19.23
N PHE A 679 -14.13 17.19 18.03
CA PHE A 679 -15.18 17.86 17.26
C PHE A 679 -15.21 17.38 15.82
N ILE A 680 -16.39 17.06 15.31
CA ILE A 680 -16.63 16.71 13.91
C ILE A 680 -17.03 17.97 13.16
N GLU A 681 -16.13 18.53 12.38
CA GLU A 681 -16.41 19.70 11.53
C GLU A 681 -17.46 19.35 10.46
N PRO A 682 -18.38 20.28 10.12
CA PRO A 682 -19.37 20.02 9.08
C PRO A 682 -18.76 19.59 7.72
N PRO A 683 -17.71 20.24 7.19
CA PRO A 683 -17.10 19.80 5.93
C PRO A 683 -16.50 18.39 6.02
N SER A 684 -15.89 18.05 7.15
CA SER A 684 -15.29 16.71 7.37
C SER A 684 -16.34 15.62 7.41
N PHE A 685 -17.49 15.89 8.05
CA PHE A 685 -18.62 14.97 8.07
C PHE A 685 -19.23 14.76 6.67
N GLU A 686 -19.45 15.84 5.91
CA GLU A 686 -19.96 15.71 4.54
C GLU A 686 -18.99 14.96 3.63
N LYS A 687 -17.70 15.22 3.75
CA LYS A 687 -16.67 14.47 3.04
C LYS A 687 -16.68 12.98 3.40
N TRP A 688 -16.81 12.65 4.69
CA TRP A 688 -16.97 11.27 5.15
C TRP A 688 -18.19 10.61 4.50
N LYS A 689 -19.35 11.30 4.52
CA LYS A 689 -20.61 10.80 3.96
C LYS A 689 -20.49 10.50 2.46
N ILE A 690 -20.02 11.46 1.69
CA ILE A 690 -19.82 11.33 0.23
C ILE A 690 -18.84 10.18 -0.06
N SER A 691 -17.70 10.11 0.63
CA SER A 691 -16.70 9.08 0.41
C SER A 691 -17.25 7.67 0.71
N ASN A 692 -18.08 7.53 1.76
CA ASN A 692 -18.69 6.24 2.07
C ASN A 692 -19.79 5.85 1.05
N LEU A 693 -20.62 6.79 0.60
CA LEU A 693 -21.60 6.52 -0.45
C LEU A 693 -20.92 6.07 -1.75
N GLN A 694 -19.82 6.72 -2.15
CA GLN A 694 -19.02 6.32 -3.31
C GLN A 694 -18.39 4.94 -3.12
N ALA A 695 -17.86 4.64 -1.92
CA ALA A 695 -17.29 3.34 -1.60
C ALA A 695 -18.34 2.22 -1.64
N LEU A 696 -19.55 2.47 -1.11
CA LEU A 696 -20.66 1.52 -1.20
C LEU A 696 -21.07 1.27 -2.66
N ALA A 697 -21.22 2.32 -3.45
CA ALA A 697 -21.58 2.20 -4.86
C ALA A 697 -20.50 1.45 -5.67
N ALA A 698 -19.22 1.65 -5.36
CA ALA A 698 -18.12 0.92 -5.98
C ALA A 698 -18.10 -0.57 -5.56
N ARG A 699 -18.29 -0.84 -4.25
CA ARG A 699 -18.41 -2.20 -3.72
C ARG A 699 -19.52 -2.99 -4.43
N ASP A 700 -20.69 -2.37 -4.57
CA ASP A 700 -21.89 -3.01 -5.11
C ASP A 700 -21.81 -3.28 -6.63
N ARG A 701 -20.73 -2.80 -7.27
CA ARG A 701 -20.42 -3.00 -8.70
C ARG A 701 -19.17 -3.86 -8.94
N ASN A 702 -18.55 -4.40 -7.88
CA ASN A 702 -17.34 -5.20 -8.02
C ASN A 702 -17.48 -6.54 -7.29
N PRO A 703 -17.44 -7.68 -7.98
CA PRO A 703 -17.62 -9.00 -7.37
C PRO A 703 -16.62 -9.30 -6.26
N ALA A 704 -15.33 -8.97 -6.42
CA ALA A 704 -14.32 -9.22 -5.40
C ALA A 704 -14.56 -8.39 -4.13
N SER A 705 -14.92 -7.12 -4.27
CA SER A 705 -15.26 -6.23 -3.15
C SER A 705 -16.53 -6.69 -2.43
N MET A 706 -17.51 -7.17 -3.20
CA MET A 706 -18.75 -7.72 -2.65
C MET A 706 -18.48 -9.03 -1.89
N LEU A 707 -17.64 -9.92 -2.41
CA LEU A 707 -17.22 -11.13 -1.70
C LEU A 707 -16.62 -10.78 -0.33
N GLY A 708 -15.74 -9.80 -0.24
CA GLY A 708 -15.16 -9.33 1.02
C GLY A 708 -16.20 -8.91 2.07
N SER A 709 -17.26 -8.23 1.64
CA SER A 709 -18.37 -7.83 2.50
C SER A 709 -19.23 -9.03 2.94
N LEU A 710 -19.46 -9.97 2.03
CA LEU A 710 -20.24 -11.18 2.30
C LEU A 710 -19.54 -12.13 3.28
N ILE A 711 -18.23 -12.20 3.29
CA ILE A 711 -17.46 -13.03 4.25
C ILE A 711 -17.87 -12.72 5.68
N ARG A 712 -17.92 -11.42 6.07
CA ARG A 712 -18.35 -11.02 7.41
C ARG A 712 -19.83 -11.30 7.64
N GLU A 713 -20.70 -10.90 6.71
CA GLU A 713 -22.15 -11.05 6.82
C GLU A 713 -22.55 -12.54 6.96
N THR A 714 -21.93 -13.43 6.20
CA THR A 714 -22.26 -14.87 6.20
C THR A 714 -21.65 -15.63 7.37
N SER A 715 -20.56 -15.12 7.95
CA SER A 715 -19.92 -15.73 9.12
C SER A 715 -20.58 -15.36 10.44
N MET A 716 -21.50 -14.38 10.47
CA MET A 716 -22.14 -13.88 11.69
C MET A 716 -23.62 -14.24 11.73
N PRO A 717 -24.30 -14.13 12.90
CA PRO A 717 -25.72 -14.49 13.01
C PRO A 717 -26.59 -13.70 12.04
N GLU A 718 -27.45 -14.40 11.34
CA GLU A 718 -28.41 -13.81 10.42
C GLU A 718 -29.40 -12.91 11.16
N GLY A 719 -29.71 -11.74 10.56
CA GLY A 719 -30.63 -10.76 11.13
C GLY A 719 -30.05 -9.88 12.23
N ASP A 720 -28.81 -10.11 12.67
CA ASP A 720 -28.14 -9.18 13.60
C ASP A 720 -27.64 -7.95 12.83
N ALA A 721 -28.26 -6.80 13.10
CA ALA A 721 -27.98 -5.56 12.40
C ALA A 721 -26.51 -5.11 12.46
N ARG A 722 -25.76 -5.53 13.49
CA ARG A 722 -24.33 -5.20 13.64
C ARG A 722 -23.45 -5.79 12.53
N PHE A 723 -23.90 -6.86 11.91
CA PHE A 723 -23.14 -7.60 10.87
C PHE A 723 -23.73 -7.45 9.48
N ALA A 724 -24.95 -6.88 9.37
CA ALA A 724 -25.53 -6.56 8.08
C ALA A 724 -24.63 -5.60 7.29
N ARG A 725 -24.58 -5.78 5.98
CA ARG A 725 -23.86 -4.86 5.10
C ARG A 725 -24.41 -3.44 5.25
N LEU A 726 -23.50 -2.47 5.30
CA LEU A 726 -23.91 -1.07 5.24
C LEU A 726 -24.57 -0.78 3.89
N THR A 727 -25.65 0.00 3.96
CA THR A 727 -26.42 0.46 2.81
C THR A 727 -26.35 1.98 2.69
N GLU A 728 -26.71 2.50 1.52
CA GLU A 728 -26.89 3.93 1.30
C GLU A 728 -27.86 4.53 2.35
N ALA A 729 -28.98 3.87 2.60
CA ALA A 729 -29.96 4.31 3.59
C ALA A 729 -29.37 4.46 5.01
N ASN A 730 -28.48 3.54 5.42
CA ASN A 730 -27.79 3.65 6.71
C ASN A 730 -26.94 4.93 6.77
N ILE A 731 -26.09 5.17 5.74
CA ILE A 731 -25.22 6.35 5.70
C ILE A 731 -26.04 7.64 5.64
N MET A 732 -27.11 7.67 4.85
CA MET A 732 -27.99 8.84 4.70
C MET A 732 -28.74 9.17 5.99
N ALA A 733 -29.07 8.18 6.80
CA ALA A 733 -29.77 8.37 8.08
C ALA A 733 -28.90 8.96 9.20
N ILE A 734 -27.56 8.86 9.08
CA ILE A 734 -26.64 9.38 10.10
C ILE A 734 -26.55 10.91 9.99
N SER A 735 -26.84 11.61 11.08
CA SER A 735 -26.59 13.05 11.20
C SER A 735 -25.24 13.31 11.88
N ARG A 736 -24.62 14.46 11.57
CA ARG A 736 -23.39 14.91 12.21
C ARG A 736 -23.55 14.98 13.75
N ASP A 737 -24.66 15.49 14.22
CA ASP A 737 -24.90 15.65 15.66
C ASP A 737 -25.04 14.30 16.38
N ALA A 738 -25.65 13.30 15.73
CA ALA A 738 -25.68 11.94 16.24
C ALA A 738 -24.28 11.31 16.28
N ALA A 739 -23.49 11.50 15.23
CA ALA A 739 -22.09 11.03 15.19
C ALA A 739 -21.22 11.72 16.26
N GLN A 740 -21.39 13.04 16.45
CA GLN A 740 -20.72 13.81 17.50
C GLN A 740 -21.11 13.32 18.90
N ALA A 741 -22.40 13.08 19.15
CA ALA A 741 -22.86 12.54 20.42
C ALA A 741 -22.28 11.15 20.70
N ARG A 742 -22.24 10.29 19.68
CA ARG A 742 -21.62 8.97 19.77
C ARG A 742 -20.14 9.03 20.08
N LEU A 743 -19.41 9.93 19.43
CA LEU A 743 -17.99 10.14 19.70
C LEU A 743 -17.75 10.56 21.15
N LEU A 744 -18.50 11.57 21.63
CA LEU A 744 -18.38 12.05 23.00
C LEU A 744 -18.73 10.97 24.03
N GLU A 745 -19.72 10.13 23.75
CA GLU A 745 -20.04 8.97 24.58
C GLU A 745 -18.83 8.03 24.67
N LEU A 746 -18.28 7.60 23.52
CA LEU A 746 -17.17 6.65 23.47
C LEU A 746 -15.92 7.17 24.18
N VAL A 747 -15.48 8.41 23.92
CA VAL A 747 -14.29 8.97 24.57
C VAL A 747 -14.45 9.14 26.08
N ARG A 748 -15.67 9.33 26.58
CA ARG A 748 -15.95 9.49 28.02
C ARG A 748 -16.05 8.18 28.77
N THR A 749 -16.65 7.14 28.17
CA THR A 749 -17.11 5.96 28.90
C THR A 749 -16.39 4.67 28.52
N SER A 750 -15.80 4.58 27.31
CA SER A 750 -15.16 3.34 26.86
C SER A 750 -14.01 2.94 27.75
N PRO A 751 -13.89 1.64 28.11
CA PRO A 751 -12.63 1.09 28.62
C PRO A 751 -11.50 1.30 27.61
N ILE A 752 -10.30 1.64 28.11
CA ILE A 752 -9.13 1.95 27.25
C ILE A 752 -7.97 1.03 27.55
N GLU A 753 -7.39 0.46 26.49
CA GLU A 753 -6.12 -0.26 26.52
C GLU A 753 -5.14 0.37 25.53
N VAL A 754 -3.88 0.55 25.97
CA VAL A 754 -2.87 1.31 25.23
C VAL A 754 -1.60 0.47 25.08
N SER A 755 -0.99 0.47 23.90
CA SER A 755 0.38 0.03 23.69
C SER A 755 1.28 1.22 23.36
N ILE A 756 2.49 1.24 23.95
CA ILE A 756 3.55 2.21 23.69
C ILE A 756 4.80 1.41 23.37
N VAL A 757 5.23 1.37 22.11
CA VAL A 757 6.31 0.47 21.66
C VAL A 757 7.28 1.24 20.76
N GLY A 758 8.57 0.97 20.90
CA GLY A 758 9.61 1.52 20.05
C GLY A 758 10.77 2.15 20.83
N ASP A 759 11.48 3.07 20.19
CA ASP A 759 12.68 3.73 20.72
C ASP A 759 12.30 4.83 21.73
N ILE A 760 11.58 4.44 22.76
CA ILE A 760 11.15 5.32 23.86
C ILE A 760 11.39 4.61 25.20
N SER A 761 12.01 5.33 26.16
CA SER A 761 12.30 4.73 27.46
C SER A 761 11.02 4.48 28.28
N ARG A 762 11.11 3.54 29.20
CA ARG A 762 10.01 3.21 30.13
C ARG A 762 9.57 4.43 30.95
N GLU A 763 10.52 5.18 31.44
CA GLU A 763 10.30 6.37 32.26
C GLU A 763 9.55 7.44 31.47
N LYS A 764 9.96 7.68 30.22
CA LYS A 764 9.29 8.65 29.34
C LYS A 764 7.90 8.18 28.93
N ALA A 765 7.74 6.92 28.60
CA ALA A 765 6.44 6.34 28.28
C ALA A 765 5.46 6.44 29.47
N GLN A 766 5.93 6.14 30.70
CA GLN A 766 5.13 6.29 31.91
C GLN A 766 4.78 7.75 32.19
N GLU A 767 5.75 8.67 32.10
CA GLU A 767 5.52 10.12 32.26
C GLU A 767 4.40 10.62 31.33
N LEU A 768 4.49 10.26 30.04
CA LEU A 768 3.50 10.66 29.05
C LEU A 768 2.12 10.03 29.32
N ALA A 769 2.09 8.74 29.67
CA ALA A 769 0.85 8.05 30.03
C ALA A 769 0.21 8.67 31.27
N GLU A 770 0.95 8.93 32.34
CA GLU A 770 0.44 9.60 33.54
C GLU A 770 -0.09 10.99 33.26
N LYS A 771 0.63 11.79 32.48
CA LYS A 771 0.30 13.18 32.18
C LYS A 771 -0.93 13.31 31.29
N TYR A 772 -1.02 12.53 30.20
CA TYR A 772 -2.02 12.73 29.16
C TYR A 772 -3.14 11.68 29.17
N LEU A 773 -2.87 10.43 29.52
CA LEU A 773 -3.89 9.39 29.64
C LEU A 773 -4.44 9.30 31.04
N GLY A 774 -3.61 9.51 32.06
CA GLY A 774 -4.02 9.53 33.47
C GLY A 774 -4.91 10.72 33.84
N SER A 775 -4.92 11.78 33.02
CA SER A 775 -5.80 12.94 33.17
C SER A 775 -7.23 12.73 32.64
N LEU A 776 -7.46 11.65 31.87
CA LEU A 776 -8.79 11.32 31.36
C LEU A 776 -9.76 10.97 32.49
N PRO A 777 -11.09 11.13 32.30
CA PRO A 777 -12.09 10.69 33.26
C PRO A 777 -11.93 9.24 33.66
N ALA A 778 -12.31 8.92 34.91
CA ALA A 778 -12.33 7.56 35.43
C ALA A 778 -13.24 6.66 34.59
N ARG A 779 -12.81 5.42 34.36
CA ARG A 779 -13.46 4.44 33.51
C ARG A 779 -13.35 3.02 34.02
N GLU A 780 -14.19 2.13 33.49
CA GLU A 780 -14.10 0.72 33.77
C GLU A 780 -12.74 0.16 33.26
N ARG A 781 -12.13 -0.74 34.05
CA ARG A 781 -10.91 -1.45 33.68
C ARG A 781 -11.20 -2.47 32.58
N VAL A 782 -10.35 -2.53 31.59
CA VAL A 782 -10.43 -3.55 30.53
C VAL A 782 -10.21 -4.94 31.12
N SER A 783 -11.00 -5.91 30.68
CA SER A 783 -10.84 -7.32 31.02
C SER A 783 -11.38 -8.19 29.89
N LYS A 784 -11.21 -9.51 30.00
CA LYS A 784 -11.84 -10.48 29.10
C LYS A 784 -13.38 -10.37 29.05
N ASP A 785 -13.99 -9.84 30.12
CA ASP A 785 -15.45 -9.65 30.25
C ASP A 785 -15.93 -8.28 29.73
N THR A 786 -15.02 -7.41 29.29
CA THR A 786 -15.37 -6.11 28.70
C THR A 786 -16.33 -6.29 27.54
N MET A 787 -17.44 -5.57 27.58
CA MET A 787 -18.56 -5.69 26.62
C MET A 787 -19.15 -7.12 26.49
N ARG A 788 -19.05 -7.95 27.54
CA ARG A 788 -19.47 -9.36 27.50
C ARG A 788 -20.88 -9.57 26.93
N VAL A 789 -21.86 -8.75 27.34
CA VAL A 789 -23.24 -8.88 26.84
C VAL A 789 -23.30 -8.66 25.31
N ALA A 790 -22.66 -7.62 24.80
CA ALA A 790 -22.62 -7.32 23.37
C ALA A 790 -21.83 -8.38 22.57
N ARG A 791 -20.86 -9.03 23.20
CA ARG A 791 -20.00 -10.07 22.58
C ARG A 791 -20.60 -11.47 22.64
N THR A 792 -21.62 -11.70 23.45
CA THR A 792 -22.26 -13.00 23.56
C THR A 792 -23.24 -13.18 22.40
N LEU A 793 -22.94 -14.14 21.54
CA LEU A 793 -23.75 -14.51 20.38
C LEU A 793 -24.25 -15.95 20.53
N PRO A 794 -25.34 -16.33 19.85
CA PRO A 794 -25.74 -17.75 19.73
C PRO A 794 -24.58 -18.58 19.16
N LYS A 795 -24.47 -19.85 19.55
CA LYS A 795 -23.45 -20.73 18.96
C LYS A 795 -23.70 -20.85 17.45
N PRO A 796 -22.68 -20.67 16.59
CA PRO A 796 -22.87 -20.86 15.17
C PRO A 796 -23.17 -22.35 14.87
N MET A 797 -24.08 -22.61 13.93
CA MET A 797 -24.45 -23.98 13.57
C MET A 797 -23.80 -24.41 12.26
N GLU A 798 -23.91 -23.61 11.21
CA GLU A 798 -23.42 -23.88 9.87
C GLU A 798 -22.92 -22.59 9.23
N ALA A 799 -21.85 -22.64 8.42
CA ALA A 799 -21.44 -21.51 7.60
C ALA A 799 -22.46 -21.34 6.45
N ARG A 800 -22.88 -20.09 6.21
CA ARG A 800 -23.91 -19.82 5.20
C ARG A 800 -23.34 -19.78 3.80
N SER A 801 -24.05 -20.39 2.84
CA SER A 801 -23.77 -20.28 1.41
C SER A 801 -24.58 -19.14 0.80
N VAL A 802 -23.95 -18.36 -0.08
CA VAL A 802 -24.58 -17.24 -0.79
C VAL A 802 -24.08 -17.19 -2.22
N LEU A 803 -25.01 -17.10 -3.16
CA LEU A 803 -24.75 -16.72 -4.53
C LEU A 803 -25.33 -15.33 -4.76
N LEU A 804 -24.49 -14.35 -5.13
CA LEU A 804 -24.92 -12.99 -5.36
C LEU A 804 -24.49 -12.50 -6.75
N PRO A 805 -25.43 -12.27 -7.67
CA PRO A 805 -25.17 -11.56 -8.92
C PRO A 805 -24.86 -10.08 -8.65
N VAL A 806 -23.80 -9.56 -9.27
CA VAL A 806 -23.33 -8.18 -9.16
C VAL A 806 -23.50 -7.48 -10.48
N ALA A 807 -24.10 -6.31 -10.46
CA ALA A 807 -24.29 -5.49 -11.67
C ALA A 807 -22.97 -4.84 -12.11
N THR A 808 -22.19 -5.55 -12.92
CA THR A 808 -20.86 -5.13 -13.39
C THR A 808 -20.68 -5.49 -14.86
N GLY A 809 -19.93 -4.67 -15.61
CA GLY A 809 -19.38 -4.99 -16.93
C GLY A 809 -17.98 -5.60 -16.86
N THR A 810 -17.38 -5.66 -15.66
CA THR A 810 -16.06 -6.26 -15.46
C THR A 810 -16.19 -7.79 -15.47
N PRO A 811 -15.50 -8.52 -16.38
CA PRO A 811 -15.62 -9.96 -16.50
C PRO A 811 -14.83 -10.72 -15.42
N ILE A 812 -15.13 -10.43 -14.16
CA ILE A 812 -14.54 -11.07 -12.98
C ILE A 812 -15.68 -11.65 -12.15
N ALA A 813 -15.48 -12.88 -11.66
CA ALA A 813 -16.27 -13.49 -10.62
C ALA A 813 -15.36 -13.85 -9.44
N ALA A 814 -15.92 -14.18 -8.29
CA ALA A 814 -15.13 -14.62 -7.14
C ALA A 814 -15.85 -15.73 -6.38
N SER A 815 -15.08 -16.66 -5.83
CA SER A 815 -15.59 -17.77 -5.04
C SER A 815 -14.76 -17.98 -3.78
N ARG A 816 -15.43 -18.36 -2.69
CA ARG A 816 -14.81 -18.69 -1.41
C ARG A 816 -15.51 -19.86 -0.74
N VAL A 817 -14.73 -20.78 -0.20
CA VAL A 817 -15.19 -21.84 0.70
C VAL A 817 -14.69 -21.51 2.10
N GLN A 818 -15.58 -21.54 3.10
CA GLN A 818 -15.23 -21.24 4.49
C GLN A 818 -16.01 -22.08 5.50
N PHE A 819 -15.44 -22.27 6.68
CA PHE A 819 -16.06 -22.95 7.81
C PHE A 819 -15.62 -22.32 9.13
N TYR A 820 -16.31 -22.62 10.23
CA TYR A 820 -15.96 -22.09 11.54
C TYR A 820 -14.67 -22.74 12.07
N GLY A 821 -13.79 -21.90 12.59
CA GLY A 821 -12.50 -22.24 13.16
C GLY A 821 -12.40 -21.90 14.65
N PRO A 822 -11.19 -22.00 15.24
CA PRO A 822 -10.97 -21.81 16.66
C PRO A 822 -11.09 -20.35 17.12
N ASP A 823 -11.28 -20.18 18.43
CA ASP A 823 -11.08 -18.90 19.12
C ASP A 823 -9.59 -18.59 19.30
N ALA A 824 -9.24 -17.32 19.37
CA ALA A 824 -7.85 -16.87 19.48
C ALA A 824 -7.17 -17.29 20.80
N ASN A 825 -7.94 -17.52 21.86
CA ASN A 825 -7.44 -18.01 23.14
C ASN A 825 -7.30 -19.55 23.20
N ASN A 826 -7.85 -20.28 22.24
CA ASN A 826 -7.50 -21.68 22.03
C ASN A 826 -6.22 -21.78 21.20
N LEU A 827 -5.09 -21.53 21.84
CA LEU A 827 -3.78 -21.41 21.18
C LEU A 827 -3.35 -22.67 20.42
N PRO A 828 -3.52 -23.91 20.94
CA PRO A 828 -3.13 -25.10 20.19
C PRO A 828 -3.83 -25.22 18.86
N ASP A 829 -5.16 -25.07 18.84
CA ASP A 829 -5.95 -25.20 17.63
C ASP A 829 -5.73 -24.02 16.69
N SER A 830 -5.66 -22.80 17.24
CA SER A 830 -5.41 -21.59 16.47
C SER A 830 -4.08 -21.65 15.71
N ARG A 831 -3.02 -22.13 16.36
CA ARG A 831 -1.70 -22.32 15.76
C ARG A 831 -1.69 -23.46 14.74
N SER A 832 -2.34 -24.58 15.06
CA SER A 832 -2.48 -25.71 14.14
C SER A 832 -3.22 -25.30 12.85
N MET A 833 -4.33 -24.58 12.96
CA MET A 833 -5.07 -24.09 11.80
C MET A 833 -4.30 -23.04 11.00
N GLN A 834 -3.46 -22.22 11.66
CA GLN A 834 -2.58 -21.26 10.97
C GLN A 834 -1.51 -21.98 10.13
N MET A 835 -0.89 -23.04 10.66
CA MET A 835 0.08 -23.85 9.92
C MET A 835 -0.59 -24.64 8.79
N SER A 836 -1.77 -25.20 9.03
CA SER A 836 -2.56 -25.87 8.00
C SER A 836 -2.93 -24.91 6.86
N ALA A 837 -3.30 -23.67 7.16
CA ALA A 837 -3.61 -22.66 6.14
C ALA A 837 -2.41 -22.39 5.22
N GLN A 838 -1.20 -22.37 5.76
CA GLN A 838 0.02 -22.18 4.98
C GLN A 838 0.30 -23.37 4.05
N ILE A 839 0.20 -24.59 4.55
CA ILE A 839 0.41 -25.81 3.74
C ILE A 839 -0.66 -25.93 2.65
N ILE A 840 -1.93 -25.72 3.00
CA ILE A 840 -3.05 -25.72 2.05
C ILE A 840 -2.87 -24.65 0.98
N THR A 841 -2.35 -23.48 1.32
CA THR A 841 -2.03 -22.42 0.33
C THR A 841 -1.05 -22.93 -0.72
N SER A 842 0.04 -23.59 -0.30
CA SER A 842 1.03 -24.17 -1.24
C SER A 842 0.40 -25.22 -2.16
N ARG A 843 -0.42 -26.13 -1.62
CA ARG A 843 -1.16 -27.13 -2.43
C ARG A 843 -2.10 -26.48 -3.43
N MET A 844 -2.81 -25.42 -3.02
CA MET A 844 -3.73 -24.72 -3.91
C MET A 844 -3.01 -23.91 -5.00
N ILE A 845 -1.86 -23.32 -4.71
CA ILE A 845 -1.05 -22.67 -5.74
C ILE A 845 -0.67 -23.69 -6.81
N HIS A 846 -0.12 -24.84 -6.41
CA HIS A 846 0.23 -25.92 -7.35
C HIS A 846 -1.01 -26.43 -8.12
N ARG A 847 -2.08 -26.77 -7.44
CA ARG A 847 -3.27 -27.38 -8.05
C ARG A 847 -4.11 -26.42 -8.89
N LEU A 848 -4.44 -25.22 -8.34
CA LEU A 848 -5.42 -24.33 -8.97
C LEU A 848 -4.79 -23.27 -9.88
N ARG A 849 -3.54 -22.88 -9.61
CA ARG A 849 -2.83 -21.91 -10.44
C ARG A 849 -2.00 -22.62 -11.52
N GLU A 850 -1.13 -23.56 -11.14
CA GLU A 850 -0.16 -24.17 -12.07
C GLU A 850 -0.79 -25.29 -12.91
N GLU A 851 -1.50 -26.25 -12.31
CA GLU A 851 -2.09 -27.38 -13.06
C GLU A 851 -3.40 -26.98 -13.78
N LEU A 852 -4.34 -26.31 -13.08
CA LEU A 852 -5.70 -26.05 -13.59
C LEU A 852 -5.87 -24.66 -14.19
N GLN A 853 -4.96 -23.73 -13.93
CA GLN A 853 -4.97 -22.34 -14.44
C GLN A 853 -6.32 -21.65 -14.22
N LEU A 854 -6.93 -21.90 -13.04
CA LEU A 854 -8.23 -21.35 -12.67
C LEU A 854 -8.13 -19.95 -12.05
N VAL A 855 -6.98 -19.62 -11.48
CA VAL A 855 -6.76 -18.41 -10.69
C VAL A 855 -5.34 -17.88 -10.90
N TYR A 856 -5.18 -16.56 -10.83
CA TYR A 856 -3.85 -15.95 -10.77
C TYR A 856 -3.20 -16.13 -9.40
N SER A 857 -3.95 -15.96 -8.33
CA SER A 857 -3.48 -16.11 -6.95
C SER A 857 -4.55 -16.74 -6.07
N ILE A 858 -4.16 -17.55 -5.10
CA ILE A 858 -5.07 -18.12 -4.11
C ILE A 858 -4.37 -18.29 -2.76
N SER A 859 -5.13 -18.13 -1.69
CA SER A 859 -4.62 -18.41 -0.34
C SER A 859 -5.71 -18.96 0.58
N ALA A 860 -5.32 -19.84 1.48
CA ALA A 860 -6.10 -20.21 2.66
C ALA A 860 -5.72 -19.31 3.84
N GLY A 861 -6.67 -19.05 4.72
CA GLY A 861 -6.45 -18.25 5.92
C GLY A 861 -7.25 -18.78 7.11
N SER A 862 -6.63 -18.71 8.29
CA SER A 862 -7.27 -18.93 9.58
C SER A 862 -7.40 -17.58 10.31
N SER A 863 -8.62 -17.19 10.66
CA SER A 863 -8.96 -15.98 11.41
C SER A 863 -9.63 -16.38 12.74
N PRO A 864 -8.85 -16.69 13.79
CA PRO A 864 -9.39 -17.07 15.08
C PRO A 864 -10.22 -15.95 15.70
N ALA A 865 -11.32 -16.29 16.37
CA ALA A 865 -12.21 -15.30 16.97
C ALA A 865 -11.54 -14.59 18.15
N THR A 866 -11.55 -13.26 18.13
CA THR A 866 -11.07 -12.41 19.24
C THR A 866 -12.21 -11.68 19.95
N VAL A 867 -13.19 -11.20 19.20
CA VAL A 867 -14.32 -10.43 19.72
C VAL A 867 -15.50 -11.31 20.05
N TYR A 868 -15.90 -12.20 19.17
CA TYR A 868 -17.09 -13.04 19.28
C TYR A 868 -16.69 -14.52 19.35
N SER A 869 -16.75 -15.11 20.55
CA SER A 869 -16.33 -16.50 20.77
C SER A 869 -17.16 -17.48 19.93
N GLY A 870 -16.49 -18.46 19.31
CA GLY A 870 -17.07 -19.46 18.41
C GLY A 870 -17.22 -18.99 16.95
N TYR A 871 -16.87 -17.74 16.63
CA TYR A 871 -16.98 -17.14 15.30
C TYR A 871 -15.63 -16.95 14.58
N GLY A 872 -14.61 -17.72 14.97
CA GLY A 872 -13.40 -17.88 14.17
C GLY A 872 -13.75 -18.50 12.81
N VAL A 873 -13.02 -18.15 11.77
CA VAL A 873 -13.27 -18.63 10.40
C VAL A 873 -11.97 -19.14 9.79
N PHE A 874 -12.06 -20.31 9.15
CA PHE A 874 -11.07 -20.79 8.20
C PHE A 874 -11.67 -20.80 6.81
N GLY A 875 -10.90 -20.43 5.78
CA GLY A 875 -11.40 -20.49 4.41
C GLY A 875 -10.36 -20.10 3.38
N ALA A 876 -10.68 -20.43 2.14
CA ALA A 876 -9.89 -20.10 0.96
C ALA A 876 -10.79 -19.56 -0.15
N GLY A 877 -10.24 -18.70 -1.00
CA GLY A 877 -10.99 -18.17 -2.12
C GLY A 877 -10.14 -17.24 -2.99
N SER A 878 -10.63 -16.97 -4.18
CA SER A 878 -9.99 -16.11 -5.16
C SER A 878 -11.00 -15.54 -6.15
N THR A 879 -10.52 -14.60 -6.98
CA THR A 879 -11.19 -14.21 -8.23
C THR A 879 -10.87 -15.22 -9.32
N THR A 880 -11.78 -15.38 -10.26
CA THR A 880 -11.67 -16.22 -11.45
C THR A 880 -12.54 -15.66 -12.58
N GLN A 881 -12.48 -16.28 -13.76
CA GLN A 881 -13.37 -15.92 -14.84
C GLN A 881 -14.83 -16.27 -14.51
N PRO A 882 -15.79 -15.48 -14.99
CA PRO A 882 -17.20 -15.87 -14.92
C PRO A 882 -17.43 -17.25 -15.54
N GLY A 883 -18.27 -18.07 -14.88
CA GLY A 883 -18.54 -19.46 -15.29
C GLY A 883 -17.58 -20.50 -14.73
N LYS A 884 -16.47 -20.10 -14.05
CA LYS A 884 -15.53 -21.04 -13.37
C LYS A 884 -15.66 -21.04 -11.85
N THR A 885 -16.60 -20.27 -11.29
CA THR A 885 -16.76 -20.11 -9.82
C THR A 885 -17.10 -21.42 -9.11
N ASP A 886 -17.97 -22.23 -9.71
CA ASP A 886 -18.37 -23.52 -9.13
C ASP A 886 -17.22 -24.52 -9.18
N GLN A 887 -16.49 -24.56 -10.29
CA GLN A 887 -15.27 -25.36 -10.41
C GLN A 887 -14.24 -24.94 -9.35
N LEU A 888 -14.03 -23.64 -9.18
CA LEU A 888 -13.10 -23.12 -8.15
C LEU A 888 -13.53 -23.52 -6.73
N ALA A 889 -14.82 -23.39 -6.42
CA ALA A 889 -15.36 -23.83 -5.12
C ALA A 889 -15.20 -25.35 -4.90
N ALA A 890 -15.47 -26.15 -5.93
CA ALA A 890 -15.34 -27.61 -5.89
C ALA A 890 -13.88 -28.04 -5.68
N GLU A 891 -12.93 -27.42 -6.38
CA GLU A 891 -11.51 -27.72 -6.23
C GLU A 891 -10.97 -27.29 -4.85
N ILE A 892 -11.37 -26.13 -4.33
CA ILE A 892 -11.02 -25.71 -2.96
C ILE A 892 -11.56 -26.75 -1.95
N THR A 893 -12.80 -27.18 -2.13
CA THR A 893 -13.44 -28.20 -1.27
C THR A 893 -12.67 -29.52 -1.35
N SER A 894 -12.30 -29.92 -2.56
CA SER A 894 -11.50 -31.15 -2.79
C SER A 894 -10.16 -31.12 -2.06
N VAL A 895 -9.44 -29.97 -2.11
CA VAL A 895 -8.19 -29.81 -1.37
C VAL A 895 -8.40 -29.88 0.15
N PHE A 896 -9.51 -29.32 0.67
CA PHE A 896 -9.85 -29.40 2.10
C PHE A 896 -10.21 -30.83 2.50
N ASP A 897 -11.01 -31.55 1.70
CA ASP A 897 -11.36 -32.93 1.92
C ASP A 897 -10.12 -33.82 1.94
N GLU A 898 -9.23 -33.64 0.96
CA GLU A 898 -7.99 -34.40 0.89
C GLU A 898 -7.10 -34.13 2.11
N TYR A 899 -6.95 -32.88 2.50
CA TYR A 899 -6.15 -32.49 3.67
C TYR A 899 -6.76 -33.08 4.97
N ALA A 900 -8.07 -33.02 5.14
CA ALA A 900 -8.75 -33.61 6.28
C ALA A 900 -8.58 -35.13 6.33
N LYS A 901 -8.65 -35.81 5.18
CA LYS A 901 -8.56 -37.27 5.06
C LYS A 901 -7.12 -37.76 5.22
N ASN A 902 -6.16 -37.16 4.54
CA ASN A 902 -4.80 -37.66 4.43
C ASN A 902 -3.81 -36.91 5.34
N GLY A 903 -4.08 -35.65 5.65
CA GLY A 903 -3.17 -34.75 6.34
C GLY A 903 -2.06 -34.20 5.42
N PRO A 904 -1.14 -33.42 5.99
CA PRO A 904 0.08 -33.03 5.29
C PRO A 904 1.12 -34.15 5.32
N THR A 905 2.09 -34.08 4.40
CA THR A 905 3.32 -34.88 4.47
C THR A 905 4.29 -34.33 5.51
N GLU A 906 5.22 -35.12 5.99
CA GLU A 906 6.26 -34.62 6.91
C GLU A 906 7.14 -33.55 6.23
N GLU A 907 7.37 -33.63 4.92
CA GLU A 907 8.12 -32.63 4.15
C GLU A 907 7.40 -31.29 4.12
N GLU A 908 6.09 -31.26 3.83
CA GLU A 908 5.27 -30.03 3.87
C GLU A 908 5.29 -29.39 5.26
N VAL A 909 5.24 -30.21 6.32
CA VAL A 909 5.32 -29.74 7.70
C VAL A 909 6.68 -29.09 7.99
N GLU A 910 7.77 -29.72 7.57
CA GLU A 910 9.12 -29.16 7.77
C GLU A 910 9.35 -27.87 6.98
N VAL A 911 8.83 -27.76 5.76
CA VAL A 911 8.84 -26.51 4.98
C VAL A 911 8.04 -25.43 5.70
N ALA A 912 6.84 -25.74 6.16
CA ALA A 912 5.98 -24.80 6.88
C ALA A 912 6.62 -24.33 8.20
N LYS A 913 7.29 -25.22 8.95
CA LYS A 913 8.04 -24.86 10.16
C LYS A 913 9.17 -23.87 9.87
N LYS A 914 9.96 -24.11 8.80
CA LYS A 914 11.05 -23.19 8.40
C LYS A 914 10.50 -21.83 8.04
N GLN A 915 9.46 -21.77 7.20
CA GLN A 915 8.83 -20.52 6.76
C GLN A 915 8.21 -19.77 7.94
N PHE A 916 7.58 -20.48 8.89
CA PHE A 916 7.02 -19.89 10.09
C PHE A 916 8.13 -19.31 10.99
N ALA A 917 9.21 -20.06 11.21
CA ALA A 917 10.34 -19.62 12.02
C ALA A 917 10.96 -18.33 11.47
N ASN A 918 11.20 -18.27 10.16
CA ASN A 918 11.73 -17.08 9.48
C ASN A 918 10.81 -15.87 9.65
N THR A 919 9.51 -16.05 9.38
CA THR A 919 8.52 -14.97 9.48
C THR A 919 8.36 -14.49 10.92
N MET A 920 8.34 -15.38 11.90
CA MET A 920 8.19 -15.04 13.32
C MET A 920 9.42 -14.30 13.83
N GLU A 921 10.62 -14.76 13.46
CA GLU A 921 11.87 -14.08 13.83
C GLU A 921 11.89 -12.62 13.32
N GLU A 922 11.54 -12.40 12.06
CA GLU A 922 11.41 -11.06 11.49
C GLU A 922 10.36 -10.22 12.23
N SER A 923 9.16 -10.79 12.40
CA SER A 923 8.04 -10.09 13.02
C SER A 923 8.33 -9.67 14.45
N MET A 924 8.93 -10.54 15.26
CA MET A 924 9.23 -10.25 16.68
C MET A 924 10.28 -9.16 16.88
N ARG A 925 11.06 -8.83 15.85
CA ARG A 925 11.99 -7.69 15.85
C ARG A 925 11.30 -6.37 15.60
N GLU A 926 10.15 -6.37 14.93
CA GLU A 926 9.45 -5.16 14.54
C GLU A 926 8.59 -4.58 15.67
N PRO A 927 8.68 -3.26 15.95
CA PRO A 927 7.81 -2.59 16.92
C PRO A 927 6.32 -2.78 16.61
N ALA A 928 5.93 -2.80 15.32
CA ALA A 928 4.54 -2.97 14.90
C ALA A 928 3.93 -4.31 15.36
N PHE A 929 4.72 -5.39 15.35
CA PHE A 929 4.27 -6.68 15.87
C PHE A 929 3.86 -6.58 17.34
N TRP A 930 4.71 -5.98 18.17
CA TRP A 930 4.45 -5.82 19.60
C TRP A 930 3.35 -4.81 19.88
N SER A 931 3.29 -3.71 19.15
CA SER A 931 2.20 -2.75 19.25
C SER A 931 0.85 -3.43 19.01
N GLY A 932 0.73 -4.21 17.94
CA GLY A 932 -0.49 -4.96 17.64
C GLY A 932 -0.83 -6.05 18.66
N ARG A 933 0.18 -6.69 19.27
CA ARG A 933 -0.05 -7.71 20.32
C ARG A 933 -0.48 -7.09 21.66
N LEU A 934 0.14 -5.99 22.04
CA LEU A 934 -0.08 -5.36 23.33
C LEU A 934 -1.36 -4.49 23.35
N SER A 935 -1.82 -3.97 22.22
CA SER A 935 -2.98 -3.06 22.14
C SER A 935 -4.34 -3.70 22.46
N GLY A 936 -4.41 -5.02 22.60
CA GLY A 936 -5.65 -5.75 22.91
C GLY A 936 -5.41 -6.99 23.77
N MET A 937 -4.28 -7.09 24.41
CA MET A 937 -3.84 -8.29 25.12
C MET A 937 -4.75 -8.62 26.31
N THR A 938 -5.13 -7.61 27.10
CA THR A 938 -6.01 -7.78 28.26
C THR A 938 -7.45 -8.13 27.82
N PHE A 939 -7.93 -7.46 26.77
CA PHE A 939 -9.25 -7.72 26.20
C PHE A 939 -9.38 -9.13 25.62
N ALA A 940 -8.35 -9.59 24.90
CA ALA A 940 -8.32 -10.93 24.29
C ALA A 940 -7.96 -12.04 25.30
N ASN A 941 -7.58 -11.71 26.51
CA ASN A 941 -7.11 -12.64 27.53
C ASN A 941 -5.91 -13.50 27.04
N VAL A 942 -4.94 -12.84 26.42
CA VAL A 942 -3.70 -13.42 25.92
C VAL A 942 -2.54 -12.85 26.77
N THR A 943 -1.54 -13.67 27.06
CA THR A 943 -0.36 -13.27 27.86
C THR A 943 0.87 -13.09 26.98
N ILE A 944 1.93 -12.46 27.52
CA ILE A 944 3.22 -12.34 26.83
C ILE A 944 3.83 -13.73 26.61
N ASP A 945 3.71 -14.63 27.62
CA ASP A 945 4.20 -16.00 27.51
C ASP A 945 3.50 -16.78 26.39
N ASP A 946 2.22 -16.52 26.14
CA ASP A 946 1.51 -17.07 25.00
C ASP A 946 2.13 -16.64 23.66
N VAL A 947 2.56 -15.39 23.57
CA VAL A 947 3.26 -14.90 22.36
C VAL A 947 4.63 -15.56 22.22
N LEU A 948 5.41 -15.62 23.31
CA LEU A 948 6.76 -16.19 23.33
C LEU A 948 6.78 -17.70 23.10
N SER A 949 5.74 -18.42 23.50
CA SER A 949 5.63 -19.87 23.29
C SER A 949 5.32 -20.27 21.83
N ALA A 950 4.90 -19.32 20.98
CA ALA A 950 4.46 -19.62 19.61
C ALA A 950 5.55 -20.33 18.77
N PRO A 951 6.81 -19.88 18.72
CA PRO A 951 7.84 -20.56 17.92
C PRO A 951 8.06 -22.03 18.34
N ALA A 952 8.19 -22.31 19.63
CA ALA A 952 8.40 -23.65 20.13
C ALA A 952 7.18 -24.56 19.86
N ALA A 953 5.97 -24.04 20.06
CA ALA A 953 4.74 -24.77 19.79
C ALA A 953 4.60 -25.15 18.31
N MET A 954 4.94 -24.21 17.40
CA MET A 954 4.90 -24.50 15.95
C MET A 954 5.96 -25.55 15.55
N GLN A 955 7.16 -25.49 16.12
CA GLN A 955 8.22 -26.47 15.86
C GLN A 955 7.87 -27.88 16.35
N SER A 956 7.03 -28.01 17.36
CA SER A 956 6.60 -29.30 17.90
C SER A 956 5.43 -29.96 17.16
N MET A 957 4.81 -29.28 16.18
CA MET A 957 3.69 -29.82 15.44
C MET A 957 4.11 -31.00 14.52
N SER A 958 3.24 -31.99 14.38
CA SER A 958 3.41 -33.14 13.51
C SER A 958 2.30 -33.20 12.46
N ALA A 959 2.52 -33.94 11.39
CA ALA A 959 1.52 -34.18 10.35
C ALA A 959 0.21 -34.76 10.94
N SER A 960 0.31 -35.67 11.91
CA SER A 960 -0.85 -36.23 12.61
C SER A 960 -1.63 -35.16 13.38
N SER A 961 -0.96 -34.31 14.16
CA SER A 961 -1.63 -33.29 14.97
C SER A 961 -2.34 -32.24 14.10
N LEU A 962 -1.73 -31.86 12.97
CA LEU A 962 -2.32 -30.94 12.01
C LEU A 962 -3.56 -31.55 11.33
N LYS A 963 -3.44 -32.80 10.88
CA LYS A 963 -4.55 -33.56 10.32
C LYS A 963 -5.74 -33.66 11.29
N GLU A 964 -5.49 -34.11 12.52
CA GLU A 964 -6.53 -34.29 13.54
C GLU A 964 -7.27 -32.99 13.85
N THR A 965 -6.52 -31.90 14.02
CA THR A 965 -7.14 -30.60 14.30
C THR A 965 -7.96 -30.11 13.11
N PHE A 966 -7.41 -30.13 11.90
CA PHE A 966 -8.13 -29.70 10.71
C PHE A 966 -9.38 -30.56 10.43
N ALA A 967 -9.25 -31.88 10.48
CA ALA A 967 -10.35 -32.80 10.25
C ALA A 967 -11.51 -32.60 11.25
N ARG A 968 -11.21 -32.27 12.50
CA ARG A 968 -12.24 -31.97 13.51
C ARG A 968 -13.05 -30.73 13.13
N TYR A 969 -12.41 -29.61 12.83
CA TYR A 969 -13.12 -28.35 12.46
C TYR A 969 -13.82 -28.48 11.11
N TRP A 970 -13.22 -29.16 10.14
CA TRP A 970 -13.82 -29.42 8.82
C TRP A 970 -15.05 -30.34 8.93
N GLY A 971 -14.97 -31.36 9.75
CA GLY A 971 -16.07 -32.32 9.96
C GLY A 971 -17.22 -31.83 10.82
N GLU A 972 -16.94 -30.96 11.82
CA GLU A 972 -17.95 -30.33 12.68
C GLU A 972 -18.65 -29.16 12.00
N GLY A 973 -17.93 -28.44 11.14
CA GLY A 973 -18.39 -27.24 10.47
C GLY A 973 -18.80 -27.48 9.04
N LYS A 974 -20.09 -27.56 8.73
CA LYS A 974 -20.53 -27.60 7.35
C LYS A 974 -20.02 -26.34 6.62
N PRO A 975 -19.31 -26.50 5.49
CA PRO A 975 -18.75 -25.36 4.79
C PRO A 975 -19.84 -24.50 4.15
N GLY A 976 -19.61 -23.18 4.17
CA GLY A 976 -20.34 -22.21 3.37
C GLY A 976 -19.58 -21.87 2.11
N VAL A 977 -20.28 -21.80 0.99
CA VAL A 977 -19.74 -21.38 -0.30
C VAL A 977 -20.30 -19.99 -0.62
N ILE A 978 -19.43 -19.02 -0.83
CA ILE A 978 -19.80 -17.66 -1.21
C ILE A 978 -19.33 -17.42 -2.63
N ILE A 979 -20.29 -17.11 -3.51
CA ILE A 979 -20.01 -16.83 -4.91
C ILE A 979 -20.57 -15.44 -5.26
N THR A 980 -19.76 -14.63 -5.92
CA THR A 980 -20.17 -13.39 -6.54
C THR A 980 -19.81 -13.45 -8.03
N THR A 981 -20.78 -13.10 -8.88
CA THR A 981 -20.62 -13.23 -10.34
C THR A 981 -21.30 -12.03 -11.04
N PRO A 982 -20.88 -11.65 -12.25
CA PRO A 982 -21.61 -10.64 -13.03
C PRO A 982 -23.07 -11.04 -13.25
N ALA A 983 -23.99 -10.09 -13.08
CA ALA A 983 -25.42 -10.30 -13.31
C ALA A 983 -25.70 -10.68 -14.79
N GLY A 984 -26.61 -11.64 -15.02
CA GLY A 984 -26.99 -12.11 -16.37
C GLY A 984 -26.18 -13.32 -16.86
N MET A 985 -25.26 -13.86 -16.08
CA MET A 985 -24.65 -15.17 -16.31
C MET A 985 -25.43 -16.24 -15.53
N GLU A 986 -26.04 -17.18 -16.28
CA GLU A 986 -26.72 -18.32 -15.68
C GLU A 986 -25.68 -19.29 -15.07
N LEU A 987 -25.81 -19.56 -13.81
CA LEU A 987 -25.12 -20.68 -13.14
C LEU A 987 -25.96 -21.94 -13.31
N LEU A 988 -25.34 -23.03 -13.61
CA LEU A 988 -26.03 -24.32 -13.69
C LEU A 988 -26.52 -24.73 -12.28
N PRO A 989 -27.79 -25.11 -12.12
CA PRO A 989 -28.41 -25.36 -10.81
C PRO A 989 -27.86 -26.54 -9.99
N GLU A 990 -26.99 -27.37 -10.55
CA GLU A 990 -26.57 -28.66 -9.95
C GLU A 990 -25.44 -28.59 -8.95
N ALA A 991 -24.70 -27.48 -8.84
CA ALA A 991 -23.52 -27.42 -7.97
C ALA A 991 -23.78 -27.10 -6.48
N MET A 992 -25.02 -26.82 -6.08
CA MET A 992 -25.34 -26.37 -4.70
C MET A 992 -25.76 -27.51 -3.74
N ALA A 993 -25.73 -28.77 -4.15
CA ALA A 993 -26.06 -29.88 -3.26
C ALA A 993 -24.81 -30.47 -2.60
N PRO A 994 -24.64 -30.37 -1.27
CA PRO A 994 -23.56 -31.10 -0.59
C PRO A 994 -23.79 -32.61 -0.70
N GLY A 995 -22.98 -33.29 -1.52
CA GLY A 995 -23.01 -34.75 -1.58
C GLY A 995 -23.04 -35.40 -2.95
N ALA A 996 -23.04 -34.69 -4.05
CA ALA A 996 -22.94 -35.26 -5.39
C ALA A 996 -21.47 -35.41 -5.83
N ALA A 997 -20.73 -36.26 -5.13
CA ALA A 997 -19.45 -36.75 -5.64
C ALA A 997 -19.65 -38.14 -6.21
N ASN A 998 -19.19 -38.32 -7.45
CA ASN A 998 -19.06 -39.55 -8.21
C ASN A 998 -20.30 -40.02 -9.03
N GLU A 999 -20.53 -39.32 -10.16
CA GLU A 999 -20.84 -40.05 -11.39
C GLU A 999 -19.79 -39.66 -12.43
N GLU A 1000 -19.16 -40.67 -13.02
CA GLU A 1000 -18.14 -40.51 -14.07
C GLU A 1000 -18.74 -39.76 -15.26
N VAL A 1001 -18.15 -38.62 -15.56
CA VAL A 1001 -18.45 -37.86 -16.78
C VAL A 1001 -18.04 -38.71 -17.99
N PRO A 1002 -18.96 -39.08 -18.90
CA PRO A 1002 -18.57 -39.80 -20.09
C PRO A 1002 -17.70 -38.92 -20.99
N LYS A 1003 -16.55 -39.44 -21.39
CA LYS A 1003 -15.67 -38.80 -22.37
C LYS A 1003 -16.45 -38.44 -23.65
N PRO A 1004 -16.31 -37.23 -24.19
CA PRO A 1004 -16.91 -36.87 -25.46
C PRO A 1004 -16.34 -37.81 -26.57
N GLU A 1005 -17.23 -38.51 -27.30
CA GLU A 1005 -16.86 -39.23 -28.53
C GLU A 1005 -16.32 -38.25 -29.58
N ALA A 1006 -15.19 -38.61 -30.15
CA ALA A 1006 -14.60 -37.85 -31.27
C ALA A 1006 -15.55 -37.86 -32.47
N PRO A 1007 -15.72 -36.78 -33.21
CA PRO A 1007 -16.59 -36.73 -34.38
C PRO A 1007 -16.06 -37.64 -35.48
N LYS A 1008 -16.92 -38.57 -35.92
CA LYS A 1008 -16.65 -39.43 -37.08
C LYS A 1008 -16.47 -38.59 -38.31
N ALA A 1009 -15.35 -38.70 -38.99
CA ALA A 1009 -15.07 -38.11 -40.26
C ALA A 1009 -16.09 -38.61 -41.35
N GLU A 1010 -16.89 -37.75 -41.91
CA GLU A 1010 -17.68 -38.01 -43.11
C GLU A 1010 -16.76 -38.03 -44.35
N ALA A 1011 -16.88 -39.09 -45.12
CA ALA A 1011 -16.18 -39.25 -46.39
C ALA A 1011 -16.72 -38.32 -47.48
N PRO A 1012 -15.89 -37.84 -48.41
CA PRO A 1012 -16.32 -36.88 -49.39
C PRO A 1012 -17.22 -37.54 -50.43
N LYS A 1013 -18.43 -37.03 -50.67
CA LYS A 1013 -19.31 -37.37 -51.79
C LYS A 1013 -18.77 -36.73 -53.07
N THR A 1014 -18.36 -37.60 -53.99
CA THR A 1014 -18.12 -37.24 -55.43
C THR A 1014 -19.42 -36.87 -56.08
N GLY A 1015 -19.53 -35.69 -56.59
CA GLY A 1015 -20.61 -35.23 -57.48
C GLY A 1015 -20.10 -35.09 -58.92
N PRO A 1016 -20.93 -35.25 -59.92
CA PRO A 1016 -20.49 -35.43 -61.31
C PRO A 1016 -20.25 -34.12 -62.04
N THR A 1017 -19.31 -34.23 -62.97
CA THR A 1017 -19.00 -33.25 -64.01
C THR A 1017 -20.20 -32.88 -64.83
N ASN A 1018 -20.43 -31.57 -65.06
CA ASN A 1018 -20.60 -30.94 -66.38
C ASN A 1018 -20.23 -29.45 -66.31
#